data_f911fc402625f8901be34de049f6dcc9
#
_entry.id   f911fc402625f8901be34de049f6dcc9
#
_cell.length_a   1.000
_cell.length_b   1.000
_cell.length_c   1.000
_cell.angle_alpha   90.00
_cell.angle_beta   90.00
_cell.angle_gamma   90.00
#
_symmetry.space_group_name_H-M   'P 1'
#
loop_
_entity.id
_entity.type
_entity.pdbx_description
1 polymer ?
#
loop_
_entity_poly.entity_id
_entity_poly.type
_entity_poly.pdbx_seq_one_letter_code
_entity_poly.pdbx_strand_id
1 'polypeptide(L)'
;MADPSTYRPATGTIPEAPGVYKFRDAGGRVVYVGKAKSLRQRLNSYFADVAGLHPRTRQMVTTAASVEWTVVGTEVEALQLEYNWIKEFDPRFNVRYRDDKSYPVLAVTLHEEFPRLHVYRGPRRKGVRYFGPYAHAWAIRETLDLLLRVFPARTCSAGVFKRHGQIGRPCLLGYIDKCSAPCVGRVDADQHRDIVEDFCDFLAGKTDSMVRRLEREMTAAAEELEFEKAARLRDDQAALKRALEKQAVVLGDGTDADVVAFAQDDLEVSVQVFHVRGGRVRGQRGWVVDKVDETGVTGLVDQFVTQFYGEQVESARAGGVEAAPVPREVLVPELPDDAEAVEKWLSGLRGGRVALRVPQRGDKRALMETVERNAKEAFQQHKLRRAGDLTARSAALQELQEALGLDTAPLRIECTDVSHVQGTDVVASLVVFEDGLARKSEYRRFAVREGAEQGDVGSIAEVVRRRFQAYLRDNKDDGGPTPGIDPETGKPRRFAYAPNLLVVDGGAPQAQVASDVLAELGITDVAVVGLAKRLEEVWVPGEPDPVILPRTSEALYLLQRVRDEAHRFAIAYHRQKRSKRMTTSALDDVPGLGQTRKAALLKHFGSLKKLREASIEEISVVPGVGRRTAEAVHATLGTAGTEGERT
;
A
#
# COMPACT_ATOMS: atom_id res chain seq x y z
N MET A 1 26.32 -21.77 5.20
CA MET A 1 26.21 -20.79 4.11
C MET A 1 27.39 -21.03 3.17
N ALA A 2 27.18 -20.96 1.85
CA ALA A 2 28.27 -21.12 0.88
C ALA A 2 29.11 -19.84 0.83
N ASP A 3 30.44 -19.99 0.67
CA ASP A 3 31.30 -18.83 0.43
C ASP A 3 31.13 -18.38 -1.04
N PRO A 4 30.63 -17.16 -1.29
CA PRO A 4 30.43 -16.64 -2.64
C PRO A 4 31.71 -16.62 -3.51
N SER A 5 32.88 -16.58 -2.91
CA SER A 5 34.16 -16.62 -3.63
C SER A 5 34.38 -17.95 -4.36
N THR A 6 33.76 -19.03 -3.89
CA THR A 6 33.95 -20.40 -4.47
C THR A 6 33.26 -20.58 -5.81
N TYR A 7 32.20 -19.83 -6.10
CA TYR A 7 31.46 -19.94 -7.36
C TYR A 7 31.47 -18.64 -8.18
N ARG A 8 32.26 -17.65 -7.75
CA ARG A 8 32.46 -16.41 -8.50
C ARG A 8 33.01 -16.72 -9.89
N PRO A 9 32.36 -16.26 -10.97
CA PRO A 9 32.88 -16.46 -12.32
C PRO A 9 34.27 -15.85 -12.50
N ALA A 10 35.13 -16.51 -13.24
CA ALA A 10 36.49 -16.03 -13.52
C ALA A 10 36.44 -14.67 -14.24
N THR A 11 37.38 -13.78 -13.90
CA THR A 11 37.48 -12.44 -14.50
C THR A 11 37.55 -12.54 -16.02
N GLY A 12 36.70 -11.85 -16.75
CA GLY A 12 36.65 -11.83 -18.21
C GLY A 12 35.76 -12.89 -18.87
N THR A 13 35.20 -13.85 -18.10
CA THR A 13 34.32 -14.89 -18.68
C THR A 13 32.89 -14.39 -18.89
N ILE A 14 32.47 -13.34 -18.15
CA ILE A 14 31.12 -12.79 -18.25
C ILE A 14 31.08 -11.78 -19.42
N PRO A 15 30.19 -11.97 -20.42
CA PRO A 15 30.08 -11.07 -21.57
C PRO A 15 29.48 -9.70 -21.20
N GLU A 16 29.86 -8.67 -21.96
CA GLU A 16 29.26 -7.32 -21.90
C GLU A 16 28.03 -7.23 -22.82
N ALA A 17 27.11 -8.15 -22.70
CA ALA A 17 25.92 -8.23 -23.53
C ALA A 17 24.65 -8.28 -22.65
N PRO A 18 23.49 -7.92 -23.20
CA PRO A 18 22.23 -8.16 -22.53
C PRO A 18 22.00 -9.64 -22.26
N GLY A 19 21.39 -9.96 -21.14
CA GLY A 19 21.11 -11.36 -20.82
C GLY A 19 20.31 -11.54 -19.53
N VAL A 20 20.03 -12.79 -19.25
CA VAL A 20 19.35 -13.25 -18.05
C VAL A 20 20.26 -14.20 -17.30
N TYR A 21 20.27 -14.10 -15.99
CA TYR A 21 21.10 -14.93 -15.13
C TYR A 21 20.24 -15.55 -14.02
N LYS A 22 20.70 -16.70 -13.52
CA LYS A 22 20.04 -17.41 -12.44
C LYS A 22 21.08 -17.94 -11.45
N PHE A 23 20.76 -17.78 -10.16
CA PHE A 23 21.52 -18.36 -9.07
C PHE A 23 20.86 -19.67 -8.64
N ARG A 24 21.68 -20.70 -8.38
CA ARG A 24 21.23 -22.00 -7.90
C ARG A 24 21.85 -22.32 -6.54
N ASP A 25 21.07 -22.96 -5.67
CA ASP A 25 21.58 -23.52 -4.41
C ASP A 25 22.40 -24.81 -4.62
N ALA A 26 22.98 -25.35 -3.54
CA ALA A 26 23.76 -26.59 -3.58
C ALA A 26 22.92 -27.81 -4.02
N GLY A 27 21.59 -27.76 -3.91
CA GLY A 27 20.68 -28.78 -4.43
C GLY A 27 20.29 -28.57 -5.88
N GLY A 28 20.86 -27.60 -6.59
CA GLY A 28 20.61 -27.31 -8.01
C GLY A 28 19.30 -26.54 -8.26
N ARG A 29 18.54 -26.15 -7.22
CA ARG A 29 17.30 -25.37 -7.37
C ARG A 29 17.64 -23.93 -7.69
N VAL A 30 16.89 -23.31 -8.61
CA VAL A 30 17.00 -21.88 -8.91
C VAL A 30 16.41 -21.08 -7.74
N VAL A 31 17.24 -20.25 -7.14
CA VAL A 31 16.85 -19.41 -5.99
C VAL A 31 16.58 -17.96 -6.37
N TYR A 32 17.16 -17.49 -7.46
CA TYR A 32 16.95 -16.14 -7.98
C TYR A 32 17.14 -16.10 -9.49
N VAL A 33 16.37 -15.26 -10.18
CA VAL A 33 16.48 -14.93 -11.60
C VAL A 33 16.53 -13.41 -11.74
N GLY A 34 17.40 -12.91 -12.62
CA GLY A 34 17.48 -11.49 -12.92
C GLY A 34 17.96 -11.22 -14.33
N LYS A 35 17.63 -10.05 -14.87
CA LYS A 35 18.09 -9.56 -16.17
C LYS A 35 19.19 -8.51 -16.03
N ALA A 36 19.93 -8.28 -17.10
CA ALA A 36 20.92 -7.20 -17.16
C ALA A 36 21.07 -6.68 -18.59
N LYS A 37 21.30 -5.37 -18.74
CA LYS A 37 21.79 -4.75 -19.99
C LYS A 37 23.24 -5.14 -20.26
N SER A 38 24.04 -5.27 -19.20
CA SER A 38 25.40 -5.81 -19.22
C SER A 38 25.53 -6.85 -18.12
N LEU A 39 25.56 -8.11 -18.52
CA LEU A 39 25.76 -9.25 -17.60
C LEU A 39 27.03 -9.08 -16.75
N ARG A 40 28.13 -8.57 -17.35
CA ARG A 40 29.40 -8.36 -16.65
C ARG A 40 29.26 -7.37 -15.50
N GLN A 41 28.66 -6.21 -15.74
CA GLN A 41 28.48 -5.19 -14.70
C GLN A 41 27.58 -5.70 -13.58
N ARG A 42 26.45 -6.29 -13.96
CA ARG A 42 25.44 -6.75 -12.99
C ARG A 42 25.94 -7.92 -12.15
N LEU A 43 26.53 -8.95 -12.75
CA LEU A 43 27.04 -10.09 -12.00
C LEU A 43 28.23 -9.71 -11.12
N ASN A 44 29.14 -8.85 -11.61
CA ASN A 44 30.25 -8.39 -10.79
C ASN A 44 29.78 -7.60 -9.55
N SER A 45 28.65 -6.88 -9.60
CA SER A 45 28.13 -6.14 -8.45
C SER A 45 27.73 -7.04 -7.27
N TYR A 46 27.37 -8.29 -7.51
CA TYR A 46 27.06 -9.24 -6.45
C TYR A 46 28.29 -9.78 -5.71
N PHE A 47 29.48 -9.71 -6.31
CA PHE A 47 30.71 -10.30 -5.79
C PHE A 47 31.77 -9.24 -5.42
N ALA A 48 31.54 -7.96 -5.69
CA ALA A 48 32.53 -6.89 -5.45
C ALA A 48 32.70 -6.62 -3.95
N ASP A 49 31.61 -6.46 -3.24
CA ASP A 49 31.58 -6.27 -1.79
C ASP A 49 30.35 -6.98 -1.21
N VAL A 50 30.53 -8.23 -0.85
CA VAL A 50 29.45 -9.06 -0.31
C VAL A 50 28.96 -8.54 1.05
N ALA A 51 29.83 -7.94 1.84
CA ALA A 51 29.46 -7.36 3.13
C ALA A 51 28.61 -6.10 3.00
N GLY A 52 28.84 -5.33 1.93
CA GLY A 52 28.06 -4.12 1.60
C GLY A 52 26.74 -4.39 0.87
N LEU A 53 26.47 -5.65 0.47
CA LEU A 53 25.20 -6.00 -0.17
C LEU A 53 24.03 -5.88 0.81
N HIS A 54 22.87 -5.55 0.28
CA HIS A 54 21.61 -5.68 1.03
C HIS A 54 21.49 -7.08 1.64
N PRO A 55 21.02 -7.26 2.89
CA PRO A 55 21.01 -8.55 3.60
C PRO A 55 20.39 -9.68 2.82
N ARG A 56 19.27 -9.43 2.15
CA ARG A 56 18.60 -10.45 1.34
C ARG A 56 19.38 -10.79 0.07
N THR A 57 19.98 -9.81 -0.59
CA THR A 57 20.89 -10.06 -1.71
C THR A 57 22.11 -10.82 -1.22
N ARG A 58 22.67 -10.46 -0.06
CA ARG A 58 23.73 -11.21 0.60
C ARG A 58 23.27 -12.63 0.94
N GLN A 59 22.10 -12.80 1.55
CA GLN A 59 21.51 -14.12 1.82
C GLN A 59 21.30 -14.93 0.55
N MET A 60 20.81 -14.32 -0.52
CA MET A 60 20.67 -14.96 -1.82
C MET A 60 22.02 -15.43 -2.34
N VAL A 61 23.03 -14.56 -2.35
CA VAL A 61 24.39 -14.88 -2.82
C VAL A 61 25.05 -15.93 -1.93
N THR A 62 24.89 -15.88 -0.58
CA THR A 62 25.45 -16.89 0.34
C THR A 62 24.64 -18.21 0.36
N THR A 63 23.40 -18.21 -0.10
CA THR A 63 22.62 -19.45 -0.28
C THR A 63 22.95 -20.13 -1.60
N ALA A 64 23.31 -19.35 -2.61
CA ALA A 64 23.66 -19.86 -3.91
C ALA A 64 25.00 -20.64 -3.87
N ALA A 65 25.12 -21.62 -4.75
CA ALA A 65 26.33 -22.40 -4.97
C ALA A 65 26.86 -22.29 -6.42
N SER A 66 26.04 -21.71 -7.31
CA SER A 66 26.44 -21.44 -8.69
C SER A 66 25.64 -20.32 -9.32
N VAL A 67 26.19 -19.69 -10.35
CA VAL A 67 25.49 -18.69 -11.18
C VAL A 67 25.68 -19.08 -12.66
N GLU A 68 24.57 -19.04 -13.39
CA GLU A 68 24.51 -19.31 -14.82
C GLU A 68 23.90 -18.12 -15.54
N TRP A 69 24.26 -17.88 -16.78
CA TRP A 69 23.66 -16.83 -17.60
C TRP A 69 23.43 -17.25 -19.03
N THR A 70 22.48 -16.59 -19.67
CA THR A 70 22.19 -16.73 -21.10
C THR A 70 22.24 -15.36 -21.74
N VAL A 71 23.06 -15.21 -22.76
CA VAL A 71 23.14 -14.00 -23.58
C VAL A 71 21.96 -13.98 -24.54
N VAL A 72 21.36 -12.81 -24.71
CA VAL A 72 20.26 -12.55 -25.67
C VAL A 72 20.63 -11.39 -26.60
N GLY A 73 19.92 -11.27 -27.71
CA GLY A 73 20.22 -10.25 -28.71
C GLY A 73 19.69 -8.85 -28.34
N THR A 74 18.65 -8.79 -27.51
CA THR A 74 17.97 -7.55 -27.16
C THR A 74 17.51 -7.52 -25.70
N GLU A 75 17.35 -6.31 -25.13
CA GLU A 75 16.78 -6.12 -23.79
C GLU A 75 15.34 -6.67 -23.68
N VAL A 76 14.56 -6.62 -24.77
CA VAL A 76 13.20 -7.19 -24.84
C VAL A 76 13.23 -8.70 -24.70
N GLU A 77 14.19 -9.36 -25.33
CA GLU A 77 14.39 -10.82 -25.17
C GLU A 77 14.81 -11.15 -23.74
N ALA A 78 15.65 -10.30 -23.11
CA ALA A 78 16.01 -10.45 -21.70
C ALA A 78 14.79 -10.37 -20.78
N LEU A 79 13.90 -9.39 -21.00
CA LEU A 79 12.63 -9.26 -20.25
C LEU A 79 11.77 -10.52 -20.38
N GLN A 80 11.58 -11.01 -21.59
CA GLN A 80 10.73 -12.17 -21.84
C GLN A 80 11.34 -13.45 -21.24
N LEU A 81 12.65 -13.62 -21.34
CA LEU A 81 13.33 -14.78 -20.80
C LEU A 81 13.34 -14.77 -19.26
N GLU A 82 13.56 -13.59 -18.63
CA GLU A 82 13.45 -13.41 -17.18
C GLU A 82 12.07 -13.81 -16.69
N TYR A 83 11.01 -13.26 -17.30
CA TYR A 83 9.63 -13.60 -16.96
C TYR A 83 9.35 -15.10 -17.04
N ASN A 84 9.77 -15.75 -18.15
CA ASN A 84 9.58 -17.18 -18.35
C ASN A 84 10.31 -18.01 -17.27
N TRP A 85 11.55 -17.64 -16.94
CA TRP A 85 12.32 -18.34 -15.92
C TRP A 85 11.80 -18.12 -14.49
N ILE A 86 11.34 -16.91 -14.16
CA ILE A 86 10.68 -16.66 -12.86
C ILE A 86 9.46 -17.55 -12.72
N LYS A 87 8.69 -17.72 -13.78
CA LYS A 87 7.50 -18.56 -13.80
C LYS A 87 7.83 -20.05 -13.75
N GLU A 88 8.83 -20.49 -14.50
CA GLU A 88 9.25 -21.90 -14.59
C GLU A 88 9.87 -22.40 -13.29
N PHE A 89 10.80 -21.62 -12.73
CA PHE A 89 11.60 -22.06 -11.57
C PHE A 89 11.03 -21.63 -10.25
N ASP A 90 10.09 -20.69 -10.21
CA ASP A 90 9.44 -20.18 -9.02
C ASP A 90 10.44 -19.78 -7.90
N PRO A 91 11.44 -18.92 -8.19
CA PRO A 91 12.58 -18.71 -7.31
C PRO A 91 12.19 -17.91 -6.07
N ARG A 92 12.61 -18.36 -4.89
CA ARG A 92 12.20 -17.80 -3.60
C ARG A 92 12.69 -16.39 -3.32
N PHE A 93 13.72 -15.92 -4.02
CA PHE A 93 14.26 -14.57 -3.86
C PHE A 93 13.74 -13.56 -4.90
N ASN A 94 12.79 -13.95 -5.78
CA ASN A 94 12.09 -13.02 -6.63
C ASN A 94 10.77 -12.57 -6.00
N VAL A 95 10.37 -11.30 -6.24
CA VAL A 95 9.05 -10.78 -5.86
C VAL A 95 7.98 -11.43 -6.73
N ARG A 96 6.84 -11.77 -6.14
CA ARG A 96 5.68 -12.31 -6.86
C ARG A 96 4.49 -11.41 -6.66
N TYR A 97 4.00 -10.85 -7.75
CA TYR A 97 2.76 -10.09 -7.76
C TYR A 97 1.57 -11.02 -8.04
N ARG A 98 1.37 -12.04 -7.18
CA ARG A 98 0.20 -12.93 -7.30
C ARG A 98 -1.00 -12.30 -6.62
N ASP A 99 -2.10 -12.22 -7.39
CA ASP A 99 -3.40 -11.86 -6.87
C ASP A 99 -4.17 -13.15 -6.51
N ASP A 100 -4.15 -13.53 -5.25
CA ASP A 100 -4.89 -14.69 -4.73
C ASP A 100 -6.42 -14.45 -4.73
N LYS A 101 -6.85 -13.21 -5.00
CA LYS A 101 -8.26 -12.85 -5.05
C LYS A 101 -8.81 -12.94 -6.47
N SER A 102 -9.65 -13.92 -6.74
CA SER A 102 -10.43 -13.96 -7.97
C SER A 102 -11.51 -12.87 -7.94
N TYR A 103 -11.26 -11.76 -8.63
CA TYR A 103 -12.26 -10.70 -8.78
C TYR A 103 -13.44 -11.20 -9.62
N PRO A 104 -14.68 -10.88 -9.23
CA PRO A 104 -15.84 -11.21 -10.03
C PRO A 104 -15.81 -10.40 -11.34
N VAL A 105 -16.17 -11.05 -12.42
CA VAL A 105 -16.37 -10.47 -13.75
C VAL A 105 -17.77 -10.75 -14.23
N LEU A 106 -18.29 -9.91 -15.11
CA LEU A 106 -19.49 -10.21 -15.85
C LEU A 106 -19.10 -11.03 -17.07
N ALA A 107 -19.63 -12.24 -17.19
CA ALA A 107 -19.42 -13.14 -18.31
C ALA A 107 -20.64 -13.16 -19.22
N VAL A 108 -20.40 -13.10 -20.53
CA VAL A 108 -21.40 -13.18 -21.60
C VAL A 108 -21.09 -14.38 -22.47
N THR A 109 -21.94 -15.39 -22.49
CA THR A 109 -21.72 -16.68 -23.19
C THR A 109 -22.07 -16.59 -24.67
N LEU A 110 -21.27 -15.90 -25.48
CA LEU A 110 -21.55 -15.67 -26.90
C LEU A 110 -21.59 -16.96 -27.77
N HIS A 111 -21.03 -18.06 -27.25
CA HIS A 111 -21.05 -19.38 -27.91
C HIS A 111 -22.37 -20.12 -27.76
N GLU A 112 -23.25 -19.69 -26.85
CA GLU A 112 -24.59 -20.29 -26.69
C GLU A 112 -25.55 -19.76 -27.77
N GLU A 113 -26.52 -20.58 -28.17
CA GLU A 113 -27.59 -20.17 -29.09
C GLU A 113 -28.34 -18.93 -28.57
N PHE A 114 -28.68 -18.95 -27.29
CA PHE A 114 -29.20 -17.81 -26.54
C PHE A 114 -28.16 -17.34 -25.50
N PRO A 115 -27.31 -16.37 -25.81
CA PRO A 115 -26.26 -15.89 -24.90
C PRO A 115 -26.80 -15.48 -23.54
N ARG A 116 -26.03 -15.73 -22.50
CA ARG A 116 -26.38 -15.50 -21.09
C ARG A 116 -25.43 -14.51 -20.43
N LEU A 117 -25.97 -13.63 -19.59
CA LEU A 117 -25.21 -12.74 -18.70
C LEU A 117 -25.16 -13.34 -17.30
N HIS A 118 -23.97 -13.48 -16.70
CA HIS A 118 -23.84 -13.95 -15.33
C HIS A 118 -22.56 -13.50 -14.66
N VAL A 119 -22.59 -13.43 -13.32
CA VAL A 119 -21.39 -13.19 -12.52
C VAL A 119 -20.53 -14.44 -12.56
N TYR A 120 -19.24 -14.27 -12.87
CA TYR A 120 -18.29 -15.36 -13.00
C TYR A 120 -17.02 -15.09 -12.21
N ARG A 121 -16.42 -16.15 -11.68
CA ARG A 121 -15.09 -16.17 -11.09
C ARG A 121 -14.38 -17.44 -11.57
N GLY A 122 -13.20 -17.31 -12.05
CA GLY A 122 -12.40 -18.44 -12.53
C GLY A 122 -11.67 -18.15 -13.84
N PRO A 123 -11.01 -19.16 -14.42
CA PRO A 123 -10.25 -19.01 -15.65
C PRO A 123 -11.15 -18.65 -16.84
N ARG A 124 -10.63 -17.86 -17.76
CA ARG A 124 -11.38 -17.45 -18.96
C ARG A 124 -11.64 -18.65 -19.88
N ARG A 125 -12.82 -18.65 -20.52
CA ARG A 125 -13.27 -19.72 -21.42
C ARG A 125 -13.45 -19.20 -22.84
N LYS A 126 -13.18 -20.03 -23.83
CA LYS A 126 -13.38 -19.71 -25.25
C LYS A 126 -14.86 -19.44 -25.54
N GLY A 127 -15.16 -18.44 -26.40
CA GLY A 127 -16.52 -18.08 -26.76
C GLY A 127 -17.30 -17.31 -25.68
N VAL A 128 -16.64 -16.90 -24.59
CA VAL A 128 -17.23 -16.07 -23.55
C VAL A 128 -16.53 -14.71 -23.51
N ARG A 129 -17.32 -13.63 -23.57
CA ARG A 129 -16.81 -12.26 -23.42
C ARG A 129 -16.90 -11.84 -21.95
N TYR A 130 -15.86 -11.18 -21.45
CA TYR A 130 -15.76 -10.80 -20.05
C TYR A 130 -15.63 -9.30 -19.89
N PHE A 131 -16.36 -8.73 -18.91
CA PHE A 131 -16.29 -7.32 -18.54
C PHE A 131 -15.92 -7.17 -17.06
N GLY A 132 -15.15 -6.19 -16.73
CA GLY A 132 -14.57 -5.96 -15.40
C GLY A 132 -13.04 -6.13 -15.43
N PRO A 133 -12.37 -6.32 -14.30
CA PRO A 133 -12.88 -6.82 -13.01
C PRO A 133 -13.70 -5.80 -12.22
N TYR A 134 -14.62 -6.29 -11.40
CA TYR A 134 -15.41 -5.47 -10.48
C TYR A 134 -14.97 -5.72 -9.04
N ALA A 135 -15.04 -4.69 -8.20
CA ALA A 135 -14.65 -4.82 -6.79
C ALA A 135 -15.48 -5.89 -6.05
N HIS A 136 -16.79 -5.98 -6.35
CA HIS A 136 -17.70 -6.91 -5.69
C HIS A 136 -18.73 -7.47 -6.68
N ALA A 137 -19.17 -8.71 -6.46
CA ALA A 137 -20.26 -9.35 -7.23
C ALA A 137 -21.59 -8.55 -7.18
N TRP A 138 -21.81 -7.82 -6.09
CA TRP A 138 -22.97 -6.94 -5.92
C TRP A 138 -22.97 -5.78 -6.95
N ALA A 139 -21.83 -5.16 -7.20
CA ALA A 139 -21.70 -4.08 -8.18
C ALA A 139 -22.10 -4.54 -9.60
N ILE A 140 -21.76 -5.80 -9.95
CA ILE A 140 -22.19 -6.39 -11.24
C ILE A 140 -23.71 -6.54 -11.28
N ARG A 141 -24.32 -7.04 -10.19
CA ARG A 141 -25.78 -7.25 -10.13
C ARG A 141 -26.54 -5.94 -10.21
N GLU A 142 -26.06 -4.89 -9.55
CA GLU A 142 -26.65 -3.56 -9.62
C GLU A 142 -26.56 -2.97 -11.03
N THR A 143 -25.40 -3.11 -11.69
CA THR A 143 -25.20 -2.68 -13.08
C THR A 143 -26.13 -3.46 -14.01
N LEU A 144 -26.24 -4.79 -13.83
CA LEU A 144 -27.15 -5.61 -14.61
C LEU A 144 -28.62 -5.19 -14.41
N ASP A 145 -29.05 -4.94 -13.18
CA ASP A 145 -30.45 -4.58 -12.89
C ASP A 145 -30.88 -3.30 -13.59
N LEU A 146 -29.96 -2.35 -13.72
CA LEU A 146 -30.18 -1.10 -14.47
C LEU A 146 -30.20 -1.35 -15.98
N LEU A 147 -29.23 -2.11 -16.50
CA LEU A 147 -29.06 -2.29 -17.95
C LEU A 147 -30.04 -3.28 -18.55
N LEU A 148 -30.56 -4.24 -17.78
CA LEU A 148 -31.58 -5.19 -18.28
C LEU A 148 -32.93 -4.55 -18.63
N ARG A 149 -33.18 -3.31 -18.23
CA ARG A 149 -34.34 -2.55 -18.68
C ARG A 149 -34.22 -2.13 -20.14
N VAL A 150 -32.98 -1.79 -20.55
CA VAL A 150 -32.68 -1.33 -21.92
C VAL A 150 -32.30 -2.50 -22.84
N PHE A 151 -31.56 -3.46 -22.28
CA PHE A 151 -31.08 -4.66 -22.95
C PHE A 151 -31.67 -5.90 -22.24
N PRO A 152 -32.87 -6.33 -22.57
CA PRO A 152 -33.57 -7.41 -21.86
C PRO A 152 -32.98 -8.78 -22.19
N ALA A 153 -31.68 -8.97 -21.82
CA ALA A 153 -30.93 -10.18 -22.09
C ALA A 153 -31.16 -11.25 -21.00
N ARG A 154 -30.96 -12.49 -21.36
CA ARG A 154 -31.11 -13.65 -20.47
C ARG A 154 -30.02 -13.67 -19.40
N THR A 155 -30.40 -13.86 -18.13
CA THR A 155 -29.47 -14.09 -17.00
C THR A 155 -29.63 -15.46 -16.35
N CYS A 156 -30.71 -16.19 -16.61
CA CYS A 156 -31.06 -17.46 -16.00
C CYS A 156 -30.11 -18.60 -16.42
N SER A 157 -30.00 -19.63 -15.58
CA SER A 157 -29.26 -20.85 -15.90
C SER A 157 -29.95 -21.68 -16.99
N ALA A 158 -29.22 -22.58 -17.64
CA ALA A 158 -29.76 -23.46 -18.66
C ALA A 158 -30.93 -24.32 -18.15
N GLY A 159 -30.86 -24.79 -16.88
CA GLY A 159 -31.95 -25.53 -16.26
C GLY A 159 -33.23 -24.71 -16.08
N VAL A 160 -33.12 -23.45 -15.64
CA VAL A 160 -34.25 -22.53 -15.51
C VAL A 160 -34.84 -22.20 -16.90
N PHE A 161 -33.97 -21.96 -17.90
CA PHE A 161 -34.35 -21.71 -19.27
C PHE A 161 -35.23 -22.86 -19.85
N LYS A 162 -34.72 -24.10 -19.76
CA LYS A 162 -35.41 -25.30 -20.21
C LYS A 162 -36.77 -25.51 -19.49
N ARG A 163 -36.78 -25.30 -18.17
CA ARG A 163 -38.01 -25.45 -17.35
C ARG A 163 -39.11 -24.47 -17.82
N HIS A 164 -38.78 -23.19 -18.01
CA HIS A 164 -39.77 -22.19 -18.42
C HIS A 164 -40.23 -22.41 -19.87
N GLY A 165 -39.36 -22.92 -20.75
CA GLY A 165 -39.76 -23.37 -22.10
C GLY A 165 -40.75 -24.49 -22.04
N GLN A 166 -40.58 -25.50 -21.15
CA GLN A 166 -41.52 -26.60 -20.98
C GLN A 166 -42.87 -26.15 -20.39
N ILE A 167 -42.87 -25.19 -19.46
CA ILE A 167 -44.06 -24.64 -18.83
C ILE A 167 -44.84 -23.71 -19.79
N GLY A 168 -44.19 -23.20 -20.84
CA GLY A 168 -44.76 -22.23 -21.77
C GLY A 168 -45.05 -20.85 -21.17
N ARG A 169 -44.45 -20.54 -20.01
CA ARG A 169 -44.61 -19.24 -19.31
C ARG A 169 -43.24 -18.67 -18.93
N PRO A 170 -42.98 -17.37 -19.19
CA PRO A 170 -41.72 -16.72 -18.85
C PRO A 170 -41.55 -16.64 -17.33
N CYS A 171 -40.31 -16.47 -16.86
CA CYS A 171 -40.02 -16.16 -15.46
C CYS A 171 -40.37 -14.69 -15.14
N LEU A 172 -40.22 -14.30 -13.86
CA LEU A 172 -40.52 -12.93 -13.41
C LEU A 172 -39.82 -11.86 -14.26
N LEU A 173 -38.55 -12.07 -14.64
CA LEU A 173 -37.83 -11.10 -15.48
C LEU A 173 -38.47 -10.91 -16.86
N GLY A 174 -39.06 -11.96 -17.44
CA GLY A 174 -39.80 -11.84 -18.68
C GLY A 174 -41.18 -11.17 -18.54
N TYR A 175 -41.76 -11.18 -17.33
CA TYR A 175 -43.00 -10.43 -17.07
C TYR A 175 -42.79 -8.95 -16.80
N ILE A 176 -41.62 -8.58 -16.24
CA ILE A 176 -41.26 -7.19 -15.94
C ILE A 176 -40.34 -6.58 -17.00
N ASP A 177 -40.31 -7.16 -18.19
CA ASP A 177 -39.55 -6.73 -19.39
C ASP A 177 -38.04 -6.57 -19.19
N LYS A 178 -37.47 -7.20 -18.14
CA LYS A 178 -36.01 -7.29 -17.93
C LYS A 178 -35.37 -8.51 -18.61
N CYS A 179 -36.13 -9.28 -19.35
CA CYS A 179 -35.71 -10.38 -20.22
C CYS A 179 -36.64 -10.49 -21.40
N SER A 180 -36.10 -10.58 -22.61
CA SER A 180 -36.87 -10.78 -23.85
C SER A 180 -37.59 -12.11 -23.94
N ALA A 181 -37.45 -12.97 -22.90
CA ALA A 181 -38.10 -14.27 -22.75
C ALA A 181 -37.93 -15.23 -23.94
N PRO A 182 -36.69 -15.47 -24.42
CA PRO A 182 -36.43 -16.39 -25.53
C PRO A 182 -36.81 -17.84 -25.19
N CYS A 183 -36.88 -18.20 -23.92
CA CYS A 183 -37.28 -19.54 -23.45
C CYS A 183 -38.72 -19.92 -23.84
N VAL A 184 -39.58 -18.95 -24.11
CA VAL A 184 -40.97 -19.16 -24.55
C VAL A 184 -41.25 -18.64 -25.97
N GLY A 185 -40.17 -18.35 -26.74
CA GLY A 185 -40.28 -17.96 -28.14
C GLY A 185 -40.76 -16.52 -28.38
N ARG A 186 -40.69 -15.61 -27.39
CA ARG A 186 -41.02 -14.19 -27.60
C ARG A 186 -40.09 -13.49 -28.58
N VAL A 187 -38.83 -13.93 -28.62
CA VAL A 187 -37.79 -13.54 -29.57
C VAL A 187 -37.06 -14.79 -30.04
N ASP A 188 -36.58 -14.76 -31.27
CA ASP A 188 -35.72 -15.79 -31.82
C ASP A 188 -34.25 -15.65 -31.37
N ALA A 189 -33.38 -16.55 -31.85
CA ALA A 189 -31.98 -16.59 -31.46
C ALA A 189 -31.21 -15.37 -31.98
N ASP A 190 -31.51 -14.89 -33.18
CA ASP A 190 -30.82 -13.76 -33.80
C ASP A 190 -31.21 -12.45 -33.09
N GLN A 191 -32.50 -12.24 -32.84
CA GLN A 191 -33.02 -11.09 -32.10
C GLN A 191 -32.44 -11.03 -30.67
N HIS A 192 -32.36 -12.18 -30.01
CA HIS A 192 -31.73 -12.22 -28.66
C HIS A 192 -30.23 -11.93 -28.70
N ARG A 193 -29.54 -12.39 -29.75
CA ARG A 193 -28.13 -12.12 -29.98
C ARG A 193 -27.86 -10.64 -30.20
N ASP A 194 -28.65 -9.99 -31.01
CA ASP A 194 -28.54 -8.53 -31.25
C ASP A 194 -28.68 -7.73 -29.97
N ILE A 195 -29.64 -8.09 -29.09
CA ILE A 195 -29.78 -7.46 -27.75
C ILE A 195 -28.51 -7.63 -26.92
N VAL A 196 -27.90 -8.81 -26.95
CA VAL A 196 -26.68 -9.11 -26.16
C VAL A 196 -25.45 -8.43 -26.77
N GLU A 197 -25.38 -8.30 -28.10
CA GLU A 197 -24.30 -7.57 -28.79
C GLU A 197 -24.38 -6.07 -28.50
N ASP A 198 -25.56 -5.47 -28.55
CA ASP A 198 -25.82 -4.09 -28.14
C ASP A 198 -25.38 -3.85 -26.66
N PHE A 199 -25.72 -4.78 -25.77
CA PHE A 199 -25.27 -4.75 -24.39
C PHE A 199 -23.74 -4.79 -24.28
N CYS A 200 -23.09 -5.69 -25.03
CA CYS A 200 -21.64 -5.81 -25.09
C CYS A 200 -20.97 -4.55 -25.64
N ASP A 201 -21.53 -3.94 -26.66
CA ASP A 201 -21.06 -2.72 -27.30
C ASP A 201 -21.15 -1.52 -26.34
N PHE A 202 -22.28 -1.43 -25.62
CA PHE A 202 -22.44 -0.43 -24.56
C PHE A 202 -21.38 -0.55 -23.49
N LEU A 203 -21.14 -1.76 -22.97
CA LEU A 203 -20.09 -2.00 -21.95
C LEU A 203 -18.67 -1.84 -22.52
N ALA A 204 -18.48 -2.02 -23.82
CA ALA A 204 -17.19 -1.76 -24.49
C ALA A 204 -16.92 -0.25 -24.71
N GLY A 205 -17.88 0.63 -24.41
CA GLY A 205 -17.69 2.08 -24.49
C GLY A 205 -18.37 2.78 -25.69
N LYS A 206 -19.08 2.06 -26.55
CA LYS A 206 -19.85 2.66 -27.66
C LYS A 206 -21.14 3.33 -27.17
N THR A 207 -21.04 4.12 -26.11
CA THR A 207 -22.19 4.65 -25.36
C THR A 207 -22.90 5.79 -26.07
N ASP A 208 -22.15 6.68 -26.75
CA ASP A 208 -22.70 7.89 -27.36
C ASP A 208 -23.58 7.58 -28.59
N SER A 209 -23.20 6.56 -29.37
CA SER A 209 -24.00 6.12 -30.52
C SER A 209 -25.35 5.57 -30.08
N MET A 210 -25.38 4.85 -28.97
CA MET A 210 -26.58 4.26 -28.43
C MET A 210 -27.53 5.28 -27.79
N VAL A 211 -26.98 6.20 -26.99
CA VAL A 211 -27.77 7.30 -26.41
C VAL A 211 -28.41 8.14 -27.53
N ARG A 212 -27.66 8.46 -28.59
CA ARG A 212 -28.20 9.18 -29.77
C ARG A 212 -29.22 8.37 -30.56
N ARG A 213 -29.07 7.03 -30.60
CA ARG A 213 -30.08 6.17 -31.24
C ARG A 213 -31.40 6.24 -30.49
N LEU A 214 -31.38 6.03 -29.17
CA LEU A 214 -32.58 6.12 -28.33
C LEU A 214 -33.24 7.50 -28.40
N GLU A 215 -32.45 8.56 -28.48
CA GLU A 215 -32.96 9.93 -28.61
C GLU A 215 -33.71 10.14 -29.92
N ARG A 216 -33.17 9.64 -31.04
CA ARG A 216 -33.83 9.68 -32.35
C ARG A 216 -35.11 8.85 -32.37
N GLU A 217 -35.07 7.62 -31.84
CA GLU A 217 -36.23 6.73 -31.77
C GLU A 217 -37.35 7.33 -30.88
N MET A 218 -36.95 7.96 -29.74
CA MET A 218 -37.88 8.68 -28.86
C MET A 218 -38.55 9.84 -29.58
N THR A 219 -37.78 10.64 -30.31
CA THR A 219 -38.32 11.78 -31.06
C THR A 219 -39.27 11.30 -32.19
N ALA A 220 -38.88 10.29 -32.94
CA ALA A 220 -39.72 9.70 -33.98
C ALA A 220 -41.04 9.13 -33.41
N ALA A 221 -40.98 8.39 -32.30
CA ALA A 221 -42.19 7.89 -31.65
C ALA A 221 -43.10 9.01 -31.14
N ALA A 222 -42.55 10.14 -30.70
CA ALA A 222 -43.33 11.29 -30.29
C ALA A 222 -43.99 12.00 -31.49
N GLU A 223 -43.30 12.09 -32.62
CA GLU A 223 -43.84 12.64 -33.88
C GLU A 223 -44.96 11.77 -34.45
N GLU A 224 -44.85 10.44 -34.28
CA GLU A 224 -45.90 9.47 -34.66
C GLU A 224 -47.05 9.39 -33.64
N LEU A 225 -47.03 10.23 -32.58
CA LEU A 225 -48.01 10.26 -31.49
C LEU A 225 -48.06 8.97 -30.66
N GLU A 226 -47.00 8.14 -30.71
CA GLU A 226 -46.81 6.93 -29.89
C GLU A 226 -46.26 7.29 -28.52
N PHE A 227 -47.01 8.06 -27.71
CA PHE A 227 -46.53 8.65 -26.45
C PHE A 227 -46.06 7.63 -25.42
N GLU A 228 -46.69 6.46 -25.34
CA GLU A 228 -46.24 5.39 -24.42
C GLU A 228 -44.86 4.83 -24.81
N LYS A 229 -44.60 4.68 -26.10
CA LYS A 229 -43.32 4.24 -26.63
C LYS A 229 -42.24 5.32 -26.41
N ALA A 230 -42.56 6.58 -26.68
CA ALA A 230 -41.69 7.71 -26.44
C ALA A 230 -41.32 7.83 -24.94
N ALA A 231 -42.30 7.62 -24.04
CA ALA A 231 -42.06 7.63 -22.59
C ALA A 231 -41.12 6.47 -22.14
N ARG A 232 -41.29 5.27 -22.70
CA ARG A 232 -40.38 4.13 -22.44
C ARG A 232 -38.95 4.45 -22.89
N LEU A 233 -38.78 4.94 -24.13
CA LEU A 233 -37.45 5.29 -24.67
C LEU A 233 -36.76 6.40 -23.87
N ARG A 234 -37.53 7.38 -23.36
CA ARG A 234 -37.02 8.40 -22.42
C ARG A 234 -36.52 7.78 -21.13
N ASP A 235 -37.29 6.86 -20.57
CA ASP A 235 -36.94 6.20 -19.30
C ASP A 235 -35.73 5.26 -19.49
N ASP A 236 -35.60 4.62 -20.65
CA ASP A 236 -34.44 3.82 -21.05
C ASP A 236 -33.19 4.70 -21.21
N GLN A 237 -33.32 5.86 -21.89
CA GLN A 237 -32.24 6.83 -22.01
C GLN A 237 -31.78 7.31 -20.60
N ALA A 238 -32.76 7.61 -19.71
CA ALA A 238 -32.46 8.00 -18.36
C ALA A 238 -31.77 6.89 -17.54
N ALA A 239 -32.15 5.61 -17.77
CA ALA A 239 -31.49 4.47 -17.14
C ALA A 239 -30.03 4.31 -17.62
N LEU A 240 -29.78 4.45 -18.94
CA LEU A 240 -28.43 4.44 -19.49
C LEU A 240 -27.59 5.60 -18.95
N LYS A 241 -28.10 6.83 -18.92
CA LYS A 241 -27.38 7.97 -18.34
C LYS A 241 -27.01 7.74 -16.87
N ARG A 242 -27.93 7.21 -16.06
CA ARG A 242 -27.66 6.84 -14.66
C ARG A 242 -26.62 5.73 -14.54
N ALA A 243 -26.64 4.73 -15.42
CA ALA A 243 -25.60 3.70 -15.46
C ALA A 243 -24.23 4.26 -15.84
N LEU A 244 -24.18 5.29 -16.69
CA LEU A 244 -22.98 6.02 -17.06
C LEU A 244 -22.48 6.96 -15.97
N GLU A 245 -23.38 7.63 -15.23
CA GLU A 245 -23.03 8.51 -14.10
C GLU A 245 -22.36 7.76 -12.95
N LYS A 246 -22.76 6.50 -12.72
CA LYS A 246 -22.07 5.61 -11.75
C LYS A 246 -20.65 5.22 -12.20
N GLN A 247 -20.31 5.38 -13.47
CA GLN A 247 -18.98 5.18 -14.02
C GLN A 247 -18.35 6.56 -14.25
N ALA A 248 -17.56 7.04 -13.28
CA ALA A 248 -16.91 8.34 -13.37
C ALA A 248 -16.13 8.48 -14.70
N VAL A 249 -16.43 9.52 -15.47
CA VAL A 249 -15.58 9.96 -16.57
C VAL A 249 -14.37 10.62 -15.94
N VAL A 250 -13.20 10.03 -16.17
CA VAL A 250 -11.95 10.52 -15.59
C VAL A 250 -10.99 11.06 -16.66
N LEU A 251 -11.17 10.67 -17.93
CA LEU A 251 -10.39 11.16 -19.07
C LEU A 251 -11.35 11.57 -20.18
N GLY A 252 -11.46 12.88 -20.42
CA GLY A 252 -12.40 13.43 -21.40
C GLY A 252 -12.04 13.13 -22.87
N ASP A 253 -10.78 12.70 -23.13
CA ASP A 253 -10.25 12.37 -24.45
C ASP A 253 -10.60 10.94 -24.93
N GLY A 254 -11.35 10.17 -24.15
CA GLY A 254 -11.72 8.80 -24.49
C GLY A 254 -10.55 7.80 -24.46
N THR A 255 -9.44 8.13 -23.81
CA THR A 255 -8.23 7.29 -23.76
C THR A 255 -8.48 5.94 -23.09
N ASP A 256 -7.87 4.88 -23.65
CA ASP A 256 -7.71 3.57 -23.00
C ASP A 256 -6.39 3.53 -22.29
N ALA A 257 -6.42 3.47 -20.96
CA ALA A 257 -5.22 3.41 -20.12
C ALA A 257 -5.40 2.48 -18.93
N ASP A 258 -4.30 1.95 -18.41
CA ASP A 258 -4.22 1.41 -17.06
C ASP A 258 -3.36 2.35 -16.22
N VAL A 259 -3.84 2.69 -15.04
CA VAL A 259 -3.13 3.57 -14.09
C VAL A 259 -2.71 2.73 -12.91
N VAL A 260 -1.41 2.67 -12.66
CA VAL A 260 -0.78 1.84 -11.64
C VAL A 260 -0.13 2.73 -10.59
N ALA A 261 -0.42 2.48 -9.32
CA ALA A 261 0.22 3.17 -8.23
C ALA A 261 0.62 2.21 -7.11
N PHE A 262 1.61 2.64 -6.32
CA PHE A 262 2.19 1.85 -5.24
C PHE A 262 2.16 2.63 -3.93
N ALA A 263 1.98 1.91 -2.83
CA ALA A 263 2.26 2.38 -1.49
C ALA A 263 3.07 1.30 -0.79
N GLN A 264 4.23 1.64 -0.24
CA GLN A 264 5.18 0.66 0.28
C GLN A 264 5.81 1.09 1.60
N ASP A 265 6.33 0.13 2.31
CA ASP A 265 7.34 0.30 3.35
C ASP A 265 8.52 -0.66 3.11
N ASP A 266 9.27 -0.96 4.15
CA ASP A 266 10.46 -1.82 4.05
C ASP A 266 10.11 -3.28 3.73
N LEU A 267 8.92 -3.78 4.13
CA LEU A 267 8.53 -5.20 4.06
C LEU A 267 7.47 -5.49 3.01
N GLU A 268 6.53 -4.56 2.77
CA GLU A 268 5.35 -4.80 1.94
C GLU A 268 5.13 -3.68 0.92
N VAL A 269 4.47 -4.01 -0.16
CA VAL A 269 3.97 -3.04 -1.14
C VAL A 269 2.52 -3.31 -1.49
N SER A 270 1.69 -2.28 -1.41
CA SER A 270 0.33 -2.26 -1.95
C SER A 270 0.35 -1.73 -3.37
N VAL A 271 -0.24 -2.48 -4.27
CA VAL A 271 -0.41 -2.10 -5.68
C VAL A 271 -1.88 -1.81 -5.94
N GLN A 272 -2.17 -0.74 -6.67
CA GLN A 272 -3.49 -0.42 -7.17
C GLN A 272 -3.44 -0.21 -8.68
N VAL A 273 -4.39 -0.81 -9.39
CA VAL A 273 -4.54 -0.66 -10.84
C VAL A 273 -5.97 -0.22 -11.14
N PHE A 274 -6.11 0.90 -11.84
CA PHE A 274 -7.39 1.34 -12.40
C PHE A 274 -7.39 1.11 -13.91
N HIS A 275 -8.35 0.34 -14.37
CA HIS A 275 -8.55 0.06 -15.79
C HIS A 275 -9.49 1.10 -16.40
N VAL A 276 -8.96 1.98 -17.23
CA VAL A 276 -9.71 3.02 -17.95
C VAL A 276 -9.91 2.59 -19.39
N ARG A 277 -11.16 2.60 -19.85
CA ARG A 277 -11.52 2.27 -21.24
C ARG A 277 -12.57 3.28 -21.71
N GLY A 278 -12.31 3.89 -22.87
CA GLY A 278 -13.13 4.98 -23.40
C GLY A 278 -13.23 6.17 -22.43
N GLY A 279 -12.13 6.52 -21.73
CA GLY A 279 -12.07 7.60 -20.74
C GLY A 279 -12.78 7.32 -19.42
N ARG A 280 -13.31 6.12 -19.18
CA ARG A 280 -14.06 5.76 -17.97
C ARG A 280 -13.37 4.65 -17.19
N VAL A 281 -13.37 4.72 -15.85
CA VAL A 281 -12.89 3.63 -15.00
C VAL A 281 -13.86 2.44 -15.13
N ARG A 282 -13.40 1.36 -15.72
CA ARG A 282 -14.17 0.12 -15.93
C ARG A 282 -13.94 -0.92 -14.84
N GLY A 283 -12.85 -0.80 -14.11
CA GLY A 283 -12.52 -1.69 -13.03
C GLY A 283 -11.32 -1.21 -12.25
N GLN A 284 -11.18 -1.75 -11.05
CA GLN A 284 -10.02 -1.54 -10.19
C GLN A 284 -9.57 -2.86 -9.59
N ARG A 285 -8.26 -2.99 -9.42
CA ARG A 285 -7.64 -4.13 -8.73
C ARG A 285 -6.65 -3.60 -7.72
N GLY A 286 -6.54 -4.29 -6.59
CA GLY A 286 -5.56 -3.92 -5.57
C GLY A 286 -5.20 -5.10 -4.70
N TRP A 287 -3.93 -5.25 -4.39
CA TRP A 287 -3.39 -6.28 -3.52
C TRP A 287 -2.14 -5.79 -2.81
N VAL A 288 -1.76 -6.51 -1.77
CA VAL A 288 -0.53 -6.26 -1.03
C VAL A 288 0.35 -7.49 -1.19
N VAL A 289 1.62 -7.26 -1.48
CA VAL A 289 2.63 -8.32 -1.62
C VAL A 289 3.85 -8.01 -0.75
N ASP A 290 4.54 -9.05 -0.31
CA ASP A 290 5.77 -8.92 0.46
C ASP A 290 6.92 -8.49 -0.44
N LYS A 291 7.69 -7.50 -0.01
CA LYS A 291 8.92 -7.10 -0.69
C LYS A 291 10.04 -8.09 -0.41
N VAL A 292 10.74 -8.47 -1.44
CA VAL A 292 11.87 -9.42 -1.36
C VAL A 292 13.21 -8.70 -1.19
N ASP A 293 13.27 -7.41 -1.59
CA ASP A 293 14.47 -6.56 -1.54
C ASP A 293 14.08 -5.09 -1.27
N GLU A 294 15.06 -4.21 -1.15
CA GLU A 294 14.87 -2.76 -1.05
C GLU A 294 14.61 -2.09 -2.39
N THR A 295 13.90 -2.76 -3.29
CA THR A 295 13.60 -2.20 -4.60
C THR A 295 12.78 -0.91 -4.46
N GLY A 296 13.27 0.16 -5.06
CA GLY A 296 12.57 1.44 -5.16
C GLY A 296 11.38 1.36 -6.12
N VAL A 297 10.61 2.46 -6.23
CA VAL A 297 9.41 2.51 -7.08
C VAL A 297 9.72 2.16 -8.54
N THR A 298 10.85 2.61 -9.07
CA THR A 298 11.34 2.32 -10.44
C THR A 298 11.41 0.82 -10.71
N GLY A 299 12.04 0.05 -9.80
CA GLY A 299 12.16 -1.40 -9.94
C GLY A 299 10.84 -2.13 -9.67
N LEU A 300 9.99 -1.62 -8.78
CA LEU A 300 8.65 -2.17 -8.56
C LEU A 300 7.78 -2.03 -9.82
N VAL A 301 7.87 -0.91 -10.54
CA VAL A 301 7.16 -0.71 -11.82
C VAL A 301 7.62 -1.74 -12.85
N ASP A 302 8.93 -1.93 -12.99
CA ASP A 302 9.48 -2.90 -13.95
C ASP A 302 8.98 -4.32 -13.69
N GLN A 303 9.15 -4.80 -12.46
CA GLN A 303 8.73 -6.14 -12.04
C GLN A 303 7.22 -6.33 -12.17
N PHE A 304 6.45 -5.33 -11.71
CA PHE A 304 4.99 -5.39 -11.76
C PHE A 304 4.47 -5.44 -13.19
N VAL A 305 4.89 -4.50 -14.05
CA VAL A 305 4.40 -4.41 -15.45
C VAL A 305 4.70 -5.70 -16.20
N THR A 306 5.92 -6.23 -16.03
CA THR A 306 6.32 -7.46 -16.70
C THR A 306 5.49 -8.67 -16.26
N GLN A 307 5.31 -8.87 -14.95
CA GLN A 307 4.54 -10.01 -14.44
C GLN A 307 3.05 -9.86 -14.75
N PHE A 308 2.47 -8.70 -14.48
CA PHE A 308 1.04 -8.46 -14.63
C PHE A 308 0.54 -8.64 -16.07
N TYR A 309 1.19 -7.99 -17.04
CA TYR A 309 0.79 -8.12 -18.43
C TYR A 309 1.19 -9.45 -19.05
N GLY A 310 2.30 -10.04 -18.62
CA GLY A 310 2.68 -11.39 -19.02
C GLY A 310 1.61 -12.42 -18.65
N GLU A 311 1.17 -12.43 -17.38
CA GLU A 311 0.11 -13.33 -16.90
C GLU A 311 -1.23 -13.09 -17.58
N GLN A 312 -1.60 -11.81 -17.80
CA GLN A 312 -2.87 -11.50 -18.46
C GLN A 312 -2.92 -11.97 -19.90
N VAL A 313 -1.84 -11.79 -20.66
CA VAL A 313 -1.76 -12.25 -22.07
C VAL A 313 -1.79 -13.77 -22.16
N GLU A 314 -1.07 -14.47 -21.29
CA GLU A 314 -1.12 -15.93 -21.24
C GLU A 314 -2.50 -16.46 -20.86
N SER A 315 -3.13 -15.86 -19.86
CA SER A 315 -4.49 -16.22 -19.45
C SER A 315 -5.51 -15.97 -20.58
N ALA A 316 -5.32 -14.89 -21.35
CA ALA A 316 -6.17 -14.61 -22.51
C ALA A 316 -5.97 -15.64 -23.63
N ARG A 317 -4.70 -15.99 -23.92
CA ARG A 317 -4.36 -17.03 -24.93
C ARG A 317 -4.90 -18.41 -24.53
N ALA A 318 -4.71 -18.81 -23.28
CA ALA A 318 -5.26 -20.06 -22.75
C ALA A 318 -6.81 -20.09 -22.83
N GLY A 319 -7.47 -18.94 -22.66
CA GLY A 319 -8.91 -18.78 -22.81
C GLY A 319 -9.39 -18.64 -24.27
N GLY A 320 -8.52 -18.67 -25.25
CA GLY A 320 -8.85 -18.52 -26.69
C GLY A 320 -9.34 -17.10 -27.04
N VAL A 321 -8.92 -16.08 -26.31
CA VAL A 321 -9.24 -14.68 -26.58
C VAL A 321 -8.14 -14.08 -27.44
N GLU A 322 -8.45 -13.64 -28.65
CA GLU A 322 -7.49 -13.07 -29.61
C GLU A 322 -7.00 -11.66 -29.20
N ALA A 323 -7.83 -10.90 -28.49
CA ALA A 323 -7.48 -9.53 -28.10
C ALA A 323 -6.59 -9.52 -26.85
N ALA A 324 -5.40 -8.97 -26.96
CA ALA A 324 -4.51 -8.76 -25.81
C ALA A 324 -5.13 -7.76 -24.83
N PRO A 325 -5.10 -8.05 -23.52
CA PRO A 325 -5.67 -7.16 -22.49
C PRO A 325 -4.83 -5.88 -22.23
N VAL A 326 -3.77 -5.65 -23.00
CA VAL A 326 -2.85 -4.51 -22.85
C VAL A 326 -3.50 -3.24 -23.44
N PRO A 327 -3.62 -2.14 -22.67
CA PRO A 327 -4.16 -0.87 -23.14
C PRO A 327 -3.22 -0.13 -24.09
N ARG A 328 -3.67 1.01 -24.64
CA ARG A 328 -2.82 1.88 -25.46
C ARG A 328 -1.79 2.65 -24.63
N GLU A 329 -2.09 2.86 -23.36
CA GLU A 329 -1.27 3.65 -22.45
C GLU A 329 -1.23 2.98 -21.07
N VAL A 330 -0.05 2.93 -20.47
CA VAL A 330 0.15 2.53 -19.08
C VAL A 330 0.74 3.74 -18.34
N LEU A 331 0.01 4.22 -17.34
CA LEU A 331 0.42 5.34 -16.50
C LEU A 331 1.00 4.80 -15.21
N VAL A 332 2.21 5.23 -14.89
CA VAL A 332 3.00 4.78 -13.73
C VAL A 332 3.52 5.98 -12.94
N PRO A 333 3.84 5.84 -11.64
CA PRO A 333 4.36 6.95 -10.83
C PRO A 333 5.80 7.34 -11.23
N GLU A 334 6.62 6.37 -11.63
CA GLU A 334 8.00 6.54 -12.09
C GLU A 334 8.27 5.60 -13.26
N LEU A 335 9.16 5.99 -14.19
CA LEU A 335 9.56 5.11 -15.28
C LEU A 335 10.60 4.10 -14.79
N PRO A 336 10.55 2.84 -15.26
CA PRO A 336 11.63 1.88 -15.02
C PRO A 336 12.92 2.30 -15.75
N ASP A 337 14.06 1.81 -15.30
CA ASP A 337 15.36 2.11 -15.91
C ASP A 337 15.41 1.70 -17.40
N ASP A 338 14.69 0.64 -17.76
CA ASP A 338 14.58 0.09 -19.11
C ASP A 338 13.24 0.46 -19.77
N ALA A 339 12.72 1.67 -19.56
CA ALA A 339 11.40 2.08 -20.02
C ALA A 339 11.13 1.82 -21.51
N GLU A 340 12.12 2.05 -22.38
CA GLU A 340 12.00 1.80 -23.83
C GLU A 340 11.83 0.30 -24.14
N ALA A 341 12.57 -0.57 -23.45
CA ALA A 341 12.46 -2.02 -23.64
C ALA A 341 11.10 -2.55 -23.14
N VAL A 342 10.62 -2.04 -22.00
CA VAL A 342 9.31 -2.37 -21.45
C VAL A 342 8.18 -1.88 -22.38
N GLU A 343 8.27 -0.65 -22.92
CA GLU A 343 7.29 -0.11 -23.87
C GLU A 343 7.25 -0.93 -25.17
N LYS A 344 8.41 -1.32 -25.68
CA LYS A 344 8.52 -2.18 -26.88
C LYS A 344 7.96 -3.58 -26.63
N TRP A 345 8.23 -4.17 -25.47
CA TRP A 345 7.68 -5.46 -25.07
C TRP A 345 6.15 -5.42 -24.93
N LEU A 346 5.59 -4.41 -24.23
CA LEU A 346 4.15 -4.20 -24.13
C LEU A 346 3.49 -4.02 -25.50
N SER A 347 4.15 -3.28 -26.41
CA SER A 347 3.70 -3.07 -27.77
C SER A 347 3.67 -4.38 -28.58
N GLY A 348 4.66 -5.24 -28.37
CA GLY A 348 4.70 -6.60 -28.94
C GLY A 348 3.56 -7.49 -28.40
N LEU A 349 3.28 -7.44 -27.10
CA LEU A 349 2.17 -8.18 -26.50
C LEU A 349 0.82 -7.73 -27.02
N ARG A 350 0.65 -6.44 -27.25
CA ARG A 350 -0.59 -5.86 -27.75
C ARG A 350 -0.79 -6.08 -29.26
N GLY A 351 0.29 -6.23 -30.02
CA GLY A 351 0.25 -6.15 -31.50
C GLY A 351 0.05 -4.73 -32.03
N GLY A 352 0.46 -3.71 -31.28
CA GLY A 352 0.33 -2.30 -31.62
C GLY A 352 0.95 -1.39 -30.56
N ARG A 353 1.18 -0.11 -30.88
CA ARG A 353 1.89 0.80 -29.99
C ARG A 353 1.24 0.91 -28.60
N VAL A 354 2.06 0.80 -27.57
CA VAL A 354 1.71 1.08 -26.17
C VAL A 354 2.67 2.16 -25.68
N ALA A 355 2.15 3.15 -24.95
CA ALA A 355 2.96 4.18 -24.32
C ALA A 355 3.03 3.95 -22.80
N LEU A 356 4.24 3.92 -22.24
CA LEU A 356 4.49 3.90 -20.80
C LEU A 356 4.87 5.30 -20.33
N ARG A 357 4.09 5.92 -19.45
CA ARG A 357 4.24 7.34 -19.11
C ARG A 357 4.02 7.65 -17.63
N VAL A 358 4.73 8.69 -17.17
CA VAL A 358 4.45 9.37 -15.89
C VAL A 358 3.60 10.61 -16.20
N PRO A 359 2.35 10.69 -15.71
CA PRO A 359 1.49 11.84 -15.98
C PRO A 359 1.94 13.05 -15.16
N GLN A 360 2.19 14.19 -15.85
CA GLN A 360 2.73 15.41 -15.23
C GLN A 360 1.64 16.45 -14.91
N ARG A 361 0.55 16.48 -15.67
CA ARG A 361 -0.49 17.52 -15.58
C ARG A 361 -1.86 17.03 -16.10
N GLY A 362 -2.91 17.77 -15.79
CA GLY A 362 -4.28 17.53 -16.27
C GLY A 362 -4.94 16.30 -15.66
N ASP A 363 -5.99 15.80 -16.30
CA ASP A 363 -6.84 14.72 -15.81
C ASP A 363 -6.09 13.43 -15.50
N LYS A 364 -5.05 13.10 -16.29
CA LYS A 364 -4.23 11.91 -16.07
C LYS A 364 -3.41 12.02 -14.77
N ARG A 365 -2.93 13.22 -14.42
CA ARG A 365 -2.23 13.46 -13.15
C ARG A 365 -3.20 13.36 -11.96
N ALA A 366 -4.36 13.99 -12.06
CA ALA A 366 -5.41 13.92 -11.04
C ALA A 366 -5.88 12.48 -10.79
N LEU A 367 -5.99 11.69 -11.87
CA LEU A 367 -6.31 10.27 -11.76
C LEU A 367 -5.20 9.48 -11.08
N MET A 368 -3.92 9.72 -11.42
CA MET A 368 -2.77 9.09 -10.76
C MET A 368 -2.78 9.38 -9.25
N GLU A 369 -2.99 10.62 -8.83
CA GLU A 369 -3.08 11.01 -7.42
C GLU A 369 -4.23 10.30 -6.70
N THR A 370 -5.35 10.05 -7.40
CA THR A 370 -6.46 9.28 -6.87
C THR A 370 -6.07 7.82 -6.66
N VAL A 371 -5.38 7.18 -7.61
CA VAL A 371 -4.92 5.80 -7.50
C VAL A 371 -3.84 5.66 -6.41
N GLU A 372 -2.92 6.62 -6.30
CA GLU A 372 -1.92 6.68 -5.23
C GLU A 372 -2.57 6.76 -3.83
N ARG A 373 -3.63 7.57 -3.69
CA ARG A 373 -4.39 7.66 -2.44
C ARG A 373 -5.05 6.34 -2.09
N ASN A 374 -5.67 5.69 -3.07
CA ASN A 374 -6.27 4.37 -2.88
C ASN A 374 -5.23 3.30 -2.50
N ALA A 375 -4.04 3.33 -3.09
CA ALA A 375 -2.95 2.44 -2.71
C ALA A 375 -2.54 2.65 -1.24
N LYS A 376 -2.39 3.90 -0.80
CA LYS A 376 -2.05 4.26 0.59
C LYS A 376 -3.15 3.83 1.58
N GLU A 377 -4.41 4.09 1.25
CA GLU A 377 -5.54 3.70 2.10
C GLU A 377 -5.68 2.18 2.21
N ALA A 378 -5.57 1.46 1.09
CA ALA A 378 -5.61 0.00 1.08
C ALA A 378 -4.47 -0.60 1.90
N PHE A 379 -3.27 -0.02 1.80
CA PHE A 379 -2.10 -0.43 2.57
C PHE A 379 -2.29 -0.23 4.07
N GLN A 380 -2.79 0.94 4.47
CA GLN A 380 -3.11 1.22 5.87
C GLN A 380 -4.18 0.27 6.42
N GLN A 381 -5.23 0.00 5.65
CA GLN A 381 -6.27 -0.95 6.04
C GLN A 381 -5.73 -2.38 6.18
N HIS A 382 -4.85 -2.81 5.28
CA HIS A 382 -4.17 -4.11 5.36
C HIS A 382 -3.40 -4.22 6.67
N LYS A 383 -2.56 -3.24 6.99
CA LYS A 383 -1.77 -3.19 8.23
C LYS A 383 -2.64 -3.20 9.49
N LEU A 384 -3.74 -2.43 9.48
CA LEU A 384 -4.68 -2.43 10.61
C LEU A 384 -5.36 -3.79 10.82
N ARG A 385 -5.77 -4.47 9.73
CA ARG A 385 -6.36 -5.82 9.81
C ARG A 385 -5.36 -6.82 10.37
N ARG A 386 -4.14 -6.85 9.84
CA ARG A 386 -3.07 -7.74 10.31
C ARG A 386 -2.74 -7.48 11.77
N ALA A 387 -2.66 -6.21 12.19
CA ALA A 387 -2.45 -5.83 13.57
C ALA A 387 -3.56 -6.27 14.52
N GLY A 388 -4.81 -6.33 14.06
CA GLY A 388 -5.97 -6.77 14.84
C GLY A 388 -6.19 -8.29 14.86
N ASP A 389 -5.50 -9.04 14.03
CA ASP A 389 -5.65 -10.50 13.94
C ASP A 389 -4.97 -11.18 15.13
N LEU A 390 -5.77 -11.90 15.93
CA LEU A 390 -5.32 -12.65 17.10
C LEU A 390 -4.32 -13.75 16.74
N THR A 391 -4.56 -14.46 15.63
CA THR A 391 -3.69 -15.55 15.17
C THR A 391 -2.32 -15.01 14.76
N ALA A 392 -2.29 -13.95 13.96
CA ALA A 392 -1.04 -13.28 13.54
C ALA A 392 -0.26 -12.73 14.74
N ARG A 393 -0.94 -12.13 15.74
CA ARG A 393 -0.28 -11.64 16.96
C ARG A 393 0.31 -12.76 17.81
N SER A 394 -0.44 -13.85 18.00
CA SER A 394 0.05 -15.01 18.74
C SER A 394 1.26 -15.63 18.04
N ALA A 395 1.19 -15.80 16.72
CA ALA A 395 2.31 -16.28 15.91
C ALA A 395 3.53 -15.36 16.03
N ALA A 396 3.34 -14.04 15.97
CA ALA A 396 4.44 -13.07 16.11
C ALA A 396 5.18 -13.19 17.45
N LEU A 397 4.44 -13.31 18.55
CA LEU A 397 5.04 -13.45 19.89
C LEU A 397 5.76 -14.78 20.05
N GLN A 398 5.19 -15.87 19.50
CA GLN A 398 5.82 -17.18 19.52
C GLN A 398 7.07 -17.23 18.63
N GLU A 399 7.01 -16.71 17.43
CA GLU A 399 8.18 -16.63 16.53
C GLU A 399 9.30 -15.78 17.14
N LEU A 400 8.97 -14.68 17.85
CA LEU A 400 9.97 -13.90 18.60
C LEU A 400 10.60 -14.69 19.74
N GLN A 401 9.79 -15.42 20.49
CA GLN A 401 10.28 -16.30 21.56
C GLN A 401 11.28 -17.30 21.00
N GLU A 402 10.91 -18.01 19.93
CA GLU A 402 11.75 -19.04 19.30
C GLU A 402 13.03 -18.46 18.69
N ALA A 403 12.92 -17.35 17.95
CA ALA A 403 14.04 -16.74 17.25
C ALA A 403 15.08 -16.12 18.21
N LEU A 404 14.64 -15.59 19.34
CA LEU A 404 15.49 -14.96 20.35
C LEU A 404 15.86 -15.90 21.50
N GLY A 405 15.36 -17.15 21.52
CA GLY A 405 15.62 -18.13 22.58
C GLY A 405 15.09 -17.70 23.94
N LEU A 406 13.94 -17.00 23.98
CA LEU A 406 13.35 -16.53 25.23
C LEU A 406 12.63 -17.66 25.96
N ASP A 407 12.70 -17.69 27.28
CA ASP A 407 12.00 -18.68 28.11
C ASP A 407 10.48 -18.59 27.98
N THR A 408 9.96 -17.37 27.77
CA THR A 408 8.53 -17.10 27.62
C THR A 408 8.28 -16.13 26.46
N ALA A 409 7.08 -16.19 25.88
CA ALA A 409 6.68 -15.24 24.86
C ALA A 409 6.72 -13.78 25.39
N PRO A 410 7.27 -12.82 24.64
CA PRO A 410 7.43 -11.45 25.11
C PRO A 410 6.11 -10.69 25.02
N LEU A 411 5.18 -10.94 25.96
CA LEU A 411 3.86 -10.33 25.99
C LEU A 411 3.93 -8.81 26.18
N ARG A 412 4.92 -8.31 26.92
CA ARG A 412 5.16 -6.87 27.08
C ARG A 412 6.50 -6.50 26.43
N ILE A 413 6.40 -5.67 25.40
CA ILE A 413 7.55 -5.15 24.65
C ILE A 413 7.60 -3.64 24.86
N GLU A 414 8.76 -3.12 25.26
CA GLU A 414 9.05 -1.69 25.27
C GLU A 414 10.07 -1.35 24.18
N CYS A 415 9.86 -0.25 23.45
CA CYS A 415 10.83 0.22 22.47
C CYS A 415 11.22 1.67 22.73
N THR A 416 12.52 1.94 22.67
CA THR A 416 13.07 3.28 22.79
C THR A 416 13.74 3.71 21.49
N ASP A 417 13.42 4.93 21.05
CA ASP A 417 14.04 5.63 19.92
C ASP A 417 14.60 6.96 20.41
N VAL A 418 15.81 7.31 19.99
CA VAL A 418 16.48 8.57 20.30
C VAL A 418 16.52 9.44 19.07
N SER A 419 15.92 10.62 19.17
CA SER A 419 15.83 11.56 18.07
C SER A 419 16.46 12.91 18.40
N HIS A 420 17.30 13.41 17.49
CA HIS A 420 17.97 14.71 17.60
C HIS A 420 17.13 15.84 17.01
N VAL A 421 16.93 16.91 17.78
CA VAL A 421 16.27 18.16 17.29
C VAL A 421 17.35 19.18 16.99
N GLN A 422 17.69 19.38 15.72
CA GLN A 422 18.54 20.48 15.22
C GLN A 422 19.43 21.14 16.31
N GLY A 423 20.45 20.42 16.73
CA GLY A 423 21.64 20.99 17.40
C GLY A 423 21.57 21.18 18.92
N THR A 424 20.42 21.09 19.62
CA THR A 424 20.41 21.43 21.06
C THR A 424 19.57 20.54 21.98
N ASP A 425 18.57 19.83 21.49
CA ASP A 425 17.70 19.03 22.36
C ASP A 425 17.62 17.58 21.87
N VAL A 426 18.12 16.66 22.64
CA VAL A 426 17.96 15.21 22.40
C VAL A 426 16.75 14.71 23.21
N VAL A 427 15.83 14.04 22.53
CA VAL A 427 14.64 13.48 23.16
C VAL A 427 14.52 12.02 22.79
N ALA A 428 14.31 11.16 23.77
CA ALA A 428 13.98 9.77 23.54
C ALA A 428 12.47 9.53 23.74
N SER A 429 11.92 8.69 22.89
CA SER A 429 10.58 8.14 23.01
C SER A 429 10.64 6.74 23.62
N LEU A 430 9.67 6.39 24.43
CA LEU A 430 9.42 5.04 24.92
C LEU A 430 7.98 4.67 24.57
N VAL A 431 7.80 3.64 23.78
CA VAL A 431 6.50 3.06 23.46
C VAL A 431 6.35 1.69 24.10
N VAL A 432 5.11 1.31 24.36
CA VAL A 432 4.78 0.05 25.04
C VAL A 432 3.78 -0.72 24.21
N PHE A 433 4.05 -1.99 24.00
CA PHE A 433 3.14 -2.96 23.40
C PHE A 433 2.83 -4.07 24.40
N GLU A 434 1.58 -4.42 24.51
CA GLU A 434 1.13 -5.57 25.28
C GLU A 434 0.31 -6.48 24.38
N ASP A 435 0.61 -7.77 24.43
CA ASP A 435 -0.04 -8.77 23.59
C ASP A 435 -0.06 -8.36 22.10
N GLY A 436 1.06 -7.81 21.62
CA GLY A 436 1.24 -7.32 20.26
C GLY A 436 0.45 -6.05 19.91
N LEU A 437 -0.20 -5.37 20.87
CA LEU A 437 -0.97 -4.14 20.67
C LEU A 437 -0.34 -2.94 21.40
N ALA A 438 -0.40 -1.79 20.75
CA ALA A 438 0.12 -0.54 21.26
C ALA A 438 -0.67 -0.02 22.48
N ARG A 439 0.00 0.16 23.64
CA ARG A 439 -0.53 0.73 24.87
C ARG A 439 -0.19 2.22 25.00
N LYS A 440 -0.88 3.06 24.23
CA LYS A 440 -0.58 4.50 24.12
C LYS A 440 -0.63 5.27 25.43
N SER A 441 -1.40 4.83 26.43
CA SER A 441 -1.45 5.42 27.78
C SER A 441 -0.13 5.31 28.53
N GLU A 442 0.69 4.33 28.17
CA GLU A 442 1.98 4.05 28.83
C GLU A 442 3.19 4.62 28.09
N TYR A 443 2.99 5.31 26.97
CA TYR A 443 4.06 5.98 26.24
C TYR A 443 4.70 7.09 27.05
N ARG A 444 6.03 7.20 27.00
CA ARG A 444 6.80 8.21 27.74
C ARG A 444 7.81 8.90 26.83
N ARG A 445 8.20 10.09 27.26
CA ARG A 445 9.27 10.89 26.65
C ARG A 445 10.29 11.25 27.69
N PHE A 446 11.53 11.14 27.30
CA PHE A 446 12.67 11.49 28.13
C PHE A 446 13.45 12.60 27.45
N ALA A 447 13.61 13.76 28.10
CA ALA A 447 14.61 14.73 27.68
C ALA A 447 15.98 14.20 28.11
N VAL A 448 16.88 13.96 27.18
CA VAL A 448 18.25 13.52 27.43
C VAL A 448 19.07 14.74 27.80
N ARG A 449 19.91 14.62 28.85
CA ARG A 449 20.70 15.73 29.39
C ARG A 449 22.18 15.42 29.36
N GLU A 450 22.59 14.35 30.01
CA GLU A 450 24.00 13.98 30.23
C GLU A 450 24.53 13.05 29.12
N GLY A 451 23.69 12.18 28.59
CA GLY A 451 24.06 11.22 27.52
C GLY A 451 24.18 11.83 26.14
N ALA A 452 23.67 13.05 25.93
CA ALA A 452 23.68 13.71 24.63
C ALA A 452 25.08 13.99 24.06
N GLU A 453 26.04 14.27 24.92
CA GLU A 453 27.45 14.51 24.56
C GLU A 453 28.15 13.24 24.07
N GLN A 454 27.66 12.06 24.47
CA GLN A 454 28.19 10.75 24.09
C GLN A 454 27.47 10.13 22.89
N GLY A 455 26.63 10.92 22.22
CA GLY A 455 25.86 10.49 21.06
C GLY A 455 24.69 9.56 21.40
N ASP A 456 24.24 8.75 20.41
CA ASP A 456 23.09 7.86 20.57
C ASP A 456 23.29 6.82 21.68
N VAL A 457 24.47 6.24 21.80
CA VAL A 457 24.80 5.22 22.80
C VAL A 457 24.66 5.77 24.22
N GLY A 458 25.22 6.97 24.49
CA GLY A 458 25.08 7.62 25.79
C GLY A 458 23.64 8.03 26.09
N SER A 459 22.92 8.49 25.09
CA SER A 459 21.51 8.86 25.21
C SER A 459 20.63 7.66 25.59
N ILE A 460 20.84 6.51 24.95
CA ILE A 460 20.15 5.26 25.29
C ILE A 460 20.48 4.81 26.69
N ALA A 461 21.77 4.85 27.11
CA ALA A 461 22.17 4.52 28.45
C ALA A 461 21.43 5.35 29.50
N GLU A 462 21.34 6.68 29.32
CA GLU A 462 20.61 7.57 30.22
C GLU A 462 19.13 7.20 30.30
N VAL A 463 18.47 6.98 29.16
CA VAL A 463 17.04 6.69 29.10
C VAL A 463 16.72 5.36 29.77
N VAL A 464 17.45 4.30 29.42
CA VAL A 464 17.28 2.96 30.02
C VAL A 464 17.51 3.03 31.52
N ARG A 465 18.58 3.70 31.97
CA ARG A 465 18.89 3.87 33.42
C ARG A 465 17.72 4.57 34.13
N ARG A 466 17.22 5.67 33.61
CA ARG A 466 16.09 6.42 34.20
C ARG A 466 14.81 5.61 34.22
N ARG A 467 14.53 4.87 33.16
CA ARG A 467 13.35 3.99 33.07
C ARG A 467 13.36 2.91 34.15
N PHE A 468 14.49 2.22 34.29
CA PHE A 468 14.58 1.09 35.20
C PHE A 468 14.88 1.48 36.65
N GLN A 469 15.53 2.61 36.92
CA GLN A 469 15.57 3.21 38.26
C GLN A 469 14.16 3.58 38.74
N ALA A 470 13.31 4.09 37.82
CA ALA A 470 11.90 4.35 38.16
C ALA A 470 11.14 3.05 38.47
N TYR A 471 11.41 1.98 37.70
CA TYR A 471 10.83 0.65 37.96
C TYR A 471 11.24 0.12 39.35
N LEU A 472 12.52 0.16 39.68
CA LEU A 472 13.02 -0.29 40.98
C LEU A 472 12.44 0.55 42.13
N ARG A 473 12.31 1.86 41.94
CA ARG A 473 11.67 2.74 42.93
C ARG A 473 10.19 2.45 43.10
N ASP A 474 9.45 2.29 41.98
CA ASP A 474 8.01 2.06 41.98
C ASP A 474 7.67 0.66 42.58
N ASN A 475 8.59 -0.28 42.57
CA ASN A 475 8.47 -1.63 43.13
C ASN A 475 9.19 -1.85 44.47
N LYS A 476 9.72 -0.79 45.12
CA LYS A 476 10.20 -0.92 46.47
C LYS A 476 9.08 -1.37 47.38
N ASP A 477 9.42 -2.27 48.31
CA ASP A 477 8.49 -2.73 49.33
C ASP A 477 8.25 -1.60 50.33
N ASP A 478 7.15 -0.88 50.17
CA ASP A 478 6.73 0.23 51.03
C ASP A 478 5.79 -0.27 52.15
N GLY A 479 5.70 -1.60 52.37
CA GLY A 479 4.78 -2.20 53.34
C GLY A 479 3.32 -2.27 52.84
N GLY A 480 3.08 -2.00 51.54
CA GLY A 480 1.78 -2.15 50.90
C GLY A 480 1.49 -3.60 50.53
N PRO A 481 0.23 -3.95 50.27
CA PRO A 481 -0.20 -5.32 50.00
C PRO A 481 0.34 -5.91 48.70
N THR A 482 0.81 -5.08 47.78
CA THR A 482 1.37 -5.52 46.48
C THR A 482 2.35 -4.49 45.96
N PRO A 483 3.63 -4.87 45.69
CA PRO A 483 4.61 -3.98 45.06
C PRO A 483 4.08 -3.42 43.73
N GLY A 484 4.43 -2.18 43.43
CA GLY A 484 4.04 -1.54 42.17
C GLY A 484 2.62 -0.96 42.14
N ILE A 485 1.78 -1.21 43.15
CA ILE A 485 0.46 -0.63 43.28
C ILE A 485 0.50 0.58 44.19
N ASP A 486 -0.14 1.67 43.79
CA ASP A 486 -0.32 2.85 44.61
C ASP A 486 -1.34 2.55 45.71
N PRO A 487 -0.97 2.65 47.00
CA PRO A 487 -1.86 2.26 48.11
C PRO A 487 -3.08 3.18 48.27
N GLU A 488 -3.00 4.44 47.80
CA GLU A 488 -4.12 5.39 47.91
C GLU A 488 -5.14 5.22 46.78
N THR A 489 -4.67 4.92 45.56
CA THR A 489 -5.53 4.85 44.38
C THR A 489 -5.88 3.43 43.95
N GLY A 490 -5.15 2.42 44.45
CA GLY A 490 -5.26 1.01 44.03
C GLY A 490 -4.85 0.76 42.55
N LYS A 491 -4.21 1.72 41.92
CA LYS A 491 -3.80 1.62 40.50
C LYS A 491 -2.32 1.32 40.39
N PRO A 492 -1.88 0.65 39.31
CA PRO A 492 -0.46 0.47 39.05
C PRO A 492 0.28 1.81 38.94
N ARG A 493 1.45 1.90 39.58
CA ARG A 493 2.36 3.04 39.41
C ARG A 493 2.88 3.05 37.96
N ARG A 494 3.41 4.21 37.55
CA ARG A 494 3.74 4.47 36.13
C ARG A 494 4.72 3.49 35.50
N PHE A 495 5.65 2.94 36.28
CA PHE A 495 6.69 2.02 35.83
C PHE A 495 6.67 0.70 36.62
N ALA A 496 5.50 0.31 37.11
CA ALA A 496 5.30 -0.88 37.93
C ALA A 496 5.66 -2.20 37.22
N TYR A 497 5.54 -2.24 35.91
CA TYR A 497 5.79 -3.45 35.14
C TYR A 497 7.09 -3.36 34.33
N ALA A 498 7.94 -4.41 34.44
CA ALA A 498 9.06 -4.60 33.54
C ALA A 498 8.58 -5.15 32.19
N PRO A 499 9.23 -4.82 31.07
CA PRO A 499 8.99 -5.52 29.81
C PRO A 499 9.64 -6.91 29.82
N ASN A 500 9.08 -7.86 29.05
CA ASN A 500 9.76 -9.10 28.73
C ASN A 500 10.89 -8.88 27.72
N LEU A 501 10.68 -7.89 26.83
CA LEU A 501 11.63 -7.52 25.78
C LEU A 501 11.76 -6.01 25.68
N LEU A 502 12.99 -5.52 25.81
CA LEU A 502 13.37 -4.14 25.51
C LEU A 502 14.00 -4.08 24.14
N VAL A 503 13.36 -3.34 23.25
CA VAL A 503 13.84 -3.06 21.89
C VAL A 503 14.49 -1.69 21.86
N VAL A 504 15.67 -1.59 21.30
CA VAL A 504 16.39 -0.33 21.11
C VAL A 504 16.50 -0.05 19.61
N ASP A 505 16.11 1.15 19.17
CA ASP A 505 16.33 1.58 17.79
C ASP A 505 17.82 1.87 17.58
N GLY A 506 18.52 0.88 17.03
CA GLY A 506 19.97 0.88 16.85
C GLY A 506 20.54 -0.53 16.71
N GLY A 507 21.83 -0.62 16.38
CA GLY A 507 22.53 -1.89 16.18
C GLY A 507 23.16 -2.47 17.47
N ALA A 508 24.16 -3.31 17.29
CA ALA A 508 24.86 -3.99 18.38
C ALA A 508 25.37 -3.07 19.51
N PRO A 509 26.00 -1.89 19.24
CA PRO A 509 26.49 -1.03 20.31
C PRO A 509 25.38 -0.48 21.21
N GLN A 510 24.23 -0.13 20.61
CA GLN A 510 23.07 0.38 21.33
C GLN A 510 22.41 -0.70 22.19
N ALA A 511 22.26 -1.91 21.64
CA ALA A 511 21.75 -3.06 22.39
C ALA A 511 22.67 -3.43 23.55
N GLN A 512 23.99 -3.43 23.32
CA GLN A 512 24.98 -3.77 24.34
C GLN A 512 24.91 -2.79 25.51
N VAL A 513 24.93 -1.46 25.26
CA VAL A 513 24.88 -0.48 26.35
C VAL A 513 23.57 -0.56 27.16
N ALA A 514 22.45 -0.87 26.50
CA ALA A 514 21.18 -1.06 27.20
C ALA A 514 21.25 -2.29 28.15
N SER A 515 21.85 -3.38 27.70
CA SER A 515 22.08 -4.59 28.49
C SER A 515 23.02 -4.32 29.66
N ASP A 516 24.13 -3.59 29.45
CA ASP A 516 25.09 -3.23 30.49
C ASP A 516 24.42 -2.41 31.59
N VAL A 517 23.57 -1.45 31.23
CA VAL A 517 22.81 -0.65 32.21
C VAL A 517 21.83 -1.50 33.02
N LEU A 518 21.17 -2.49 32.41
CA LEU A 518 20.29 -3.42 33.15
C LEU A 518 21.12 -4.28 34.15
N ALA A 519 22.27 -4.79 33.71
CA ALA A 519 23.18 -5.55 34.56
C ALA A 519 23.70 -4.71 35.74
N GLU A 520 24.08 -3.44 35.51
CA GLU A 520 24.47 -2.50 36.59
C GLU A 520 23.35 -2.30 37.62
N LEU A 521 22.09 -2.33 37.18
CA LEU A 521 20.91 -2.18 38.04
C LEU A 521 20.43 -3.50 38.68
N GLY A 522 21.11 -4.62 38.39
CA GLY A 522 20.75 -5.94 38.87
C GLY A 522 19.47 -6.53 38.28
N ILE A 523 19.09 -6.10 37.08
CA ILE A 523 17.89 -6.58 36.37
C ILE A 523 18.33 -7.60 35.32
N THR A 524 17.88 -8.85 35.49
CA THR A 524 18.30 -10.01 34.67
C THR A 524 17.15 -10.67 33.92
N ASP A 525 15.92 -10.27 34.18
CA ASP A 525 14.67 -10.84 33.65
C ASP A 525 14.12 -10.10 32.45
N VAL A 526 14.86 -9.12 31.90
CA VAL A 526 14.50 -8.34 30.73
C VAL A 526 15.45 -8.67 29.58
N ALA A 527 14.93 -9.26 28.51
CA ALA A 527 15.69 -9.45 27.29
C ALA A 527 15.88 -8.13 26.54
N VAL A 528 17.04 -7.94 25.92
CA VAL A 528 17.38 -6.72 25.15
C VAL A 528 17.70 -7.09 23.72
N VAL A 529 17.18 -6.32 22.77
CA VAL A 529 17.57 -6.43 21.36
C VAL A 529 17.71 -5.05 20.72
N GLY A 530 18.60 -4.95 19.73
CA GLY A 530 18.75 -3.79 18.87
C GLY A 530 18.11 -4.05 17.50
N LEU A 531 17.38 -3.07 16.99
CA LEU A 531 16.88 -3.05 15.62
C LEU A 531 17.63 -1.99 14.83
N ALA A 532 18.51 -2.42 13.93
CA ALA A 532 19.23 -1.51 13.04
C ALA A 532 18.33 -1.06 11.87
N LYS A 533 18.87 -0.21 10.98
CA LYS A 533 18.17 0.23 9.77
C LYS A 533 17.65 -0.93 8.92
N ARG A 534 18.35 -2.04 8.95
CA ARG A 534 17.95 -3.29 8.31
C ARG A 534 17.13 -4.11 9.29
N LEU A 535 15.84 -4.10 9.13
CA LEU A 535 14.86 -4.71 10.04
C LEU A 535 15.06 -6.20 10.28
N GLU A 536 15.56 -6.92 9.28
CA GLU A 536 15.81 -8.36 9.40
C GLU A 536 16.94 -8.69 10.38
N GLU A 537 17.80 -7.71 10.69
CA GLU A 537 18.94 -7.87 11.59
C GLU A 537 18.55 -7.46 13.03
N VAL A 538 18.27 -8.45 13.86
CA VAL A 538 17.99 -8.27 15.29
C VAL A 538 19.27 -8.54 16.07
N TRP A 539 19.83 -7.51 16.68
CA TRP A 539 21.10 -7.58 17.43
C TRP A 539 20.84 -7.97 18.87
N VAL A 540 21.39 -9.11 19.28
CA VAL A 540 21.35 -9.61 20.65
C VAL A 540 22.68 -9.23 21.34
N PRO A 541 22.64 -8.64 22.53
CA PRO A 541 23.86 -8.29 23.28
C PRO A 541 24.77 -9.50 23.50
N GLY A 542 26.09 -9.33 23.27
CA GLY A 542 27.08 -10.40 23.41
C GLY A 542 27.21 -11.35 22.22
N GLU A 543 26.31 -11.30 21.26
CA GLU A 543 26.40 -12.13 20.05
C GLU A 543 27.17 -11.40 18.93
N PRO A 544 28.09 -12.09 18.24
CA PRO A 544 28.88 -11.48 17.17
C PRO A 544 28.09 -11.21 15.90
N ASP A 545 27.02 -11.98 15.65
CA ASP A 545 26.17 -11.90 14.47
C ASP A 545 24.72 -11.64 14.85
N PRO A 546 23.96 -10.87 14.04
CA PRO A 546 22.54 -10.65 14.31
C PRO A 546 21.69 -11.88 14.03
N VAL A 547 20.61 -12.03 14.75
CA VAL A 547 19.53 -12.97 14.41
C VAL A 547 18.81 -12.45 13.17
N ILE A 548 18.72 -13.26 12.13
CA ILE A 548 18.04 -12.88 10.88
C ILE A 548 16.62 -13.44 10.87
N LEU A 549 15.64 -12.56 10.94
CA LEU A 549 14.24 -12.93 10.81
C LEU A 549 13.82 -12.99 9.32
N PRO A 550 13.01 -13.99 8.92
CA PRO A 550 12.44 -14.03 7.57
C PRO A 550 11.55 -12.80 7.32
N ARG A 551 11.60 -12.21 6.13
CA ARG A 551 10.77 -11.03 5.78
C ARG A 551 9.27 -11.28 5.86
N THR A 552 8.85 -12.53 5.69
CA THR A 552 7.45 -12.96 5.78
C THR A 552 7.02 -13.36 7.18
N SER A 553 7.90 -13.29 8.20
CA SER A 553 7.57 -13.70 9.57
C SER A 553 6.69 -12.65 10.27
N GLU A 554 5.74 -13.12 11.05
CA GLU A 554 4.88 -12.26 11.88
C GLU A 554 5.71 -11.53 12.96
N ALA A 555 6.78 -12.15 13.45
CA ALA A 555 7.74 -11.56 14.38
C ALA A 555 8.37 -10.28 13.81
N LEU A 556 8.84 -10.32 12.56
CA LEU A 556 9.44 -9.16 11.92
C LEU A 556 8.42 -8.03 11.72
N TYR A 557 7.19 -8.35 11.32
CA TYR A 557 6.11 -7.37 11.21
C TYR A 557 5.76 -6.73 12.55
N LEU A 558 5.78 -7.50 13.65
CA LEU A 558 5.57 -6.94 14.98
C LEU A 558 6.70 -5.98 15.37
N LEU A 559 7.96 -6.37 15.17
CA LEU A 559 9.12 -5.51 15.48
C LEU A 559 9.12 -4.23 14.63
N GLN A 560 8.78 -4.31 13.35
CA GLN A 560 8.59 -3.14 12.49
C GLN A 560 7.54 -2.19 13.08
N ARG A 561 6.38 -2.70 13.46
CA ARG A 561 5.31 -1.89 14.05
C ARG A 561 5.74 -1.22 15.34
N VAL A 562 6.49 -1.93 16.17
CA VAL A 562 7.03 -1.41 17.44
C VAL A 562 8.02 -0.27 17.18
N ARG A 563 8.95 -0.44 16.25
CA ARG A 563 9.91 0.59 15.83
C ARG A 563 9.22 1.80 15.21
N ASP A 564 8.34 1.57 14.22
CA ASP A 564 7.63 2.65 13.51
C ASP A 564 6.78 3.49 14.46
N GLU A 565 6.19 2.87 15.49
CA GLU A 565 5.40 3.57 16.50
C GLU A 565 6.30 4.41 17.42
N ALA A 566 7.49 3.92 17.80
CA ALA A 566 8.47 4.68 18.57
C ALA A 566 8.92 5.92 17.79
N HIS A 567 9.29 5.74 16.53
CA HIS A 567 9.70 6.80 15.64
C HIS A 567 8.57 7.82 15.38
N ARG A 568 7.35 7.35 15.11
CA ARG A 568 6.17 8.21 14.96
C ARG A 568 5.89 9.06 16.20
N PHE A 569 6.05 8.47 17.39
CA PHE A 569 5.82 9.16 18.67
C PHE A 569 6.91 10.21 18.94
N ALA A 570 8.15 9.94 18.55
CA ALA A 570 9.25 10.91 18.60
C ALA A 570 9.00 12.10 17.65
N ILE A 571 8.69 11.85 16.37
CA ILE A 571 8.42 12.89 15.36
C ILE A 571 7.23 13.79 15.76
N ALA A 572 6.17 13.22 16.30
CA ALA A 572 5.00 13.98 16.74
C ALA A 572 5.38 15.04 17.77
N TYR A 573 6.32 14.74 18.67
CA TYR A 573 6.83 15.68 19.65
C TYR A 573 7.68 16.80 19.02
N HIS A 574 8.54 16.46 18.07
CA HIS A 574 9.33 17.44 17.35
C HIS A 574 8.45 18.49 16.65
N ARG A 575 7.40 18.03 15.98
CA ARG A 575 6.41 18.94 15.35
C ARG A 575 5.74 19.82 16.38
N GLN A 576 5.32 19.28 17.51
CA GLN A 576 4.69 20.03 18.59
C GLN A 576 5.64 21.08 19.22
N LYS A 577 6.91 20.70 19.47
CA LYS A 577 7.93 21.58 20.02
C LYS A 577 8.31 22.69 19.03
N ARG A 578 8.46 22.36 17.74
CA ARG A 578 8.70 23.34 16.66
C ARG A 578 7.55 24.32 16.56
N SER A 579 6.30 23.85 16.54
CA SER A 579 5.11 24.70 16.51
C SER A 579 5.05 25.65 17.72
N LYS A 580 5.36 25.14 18.92
CA LYS A 580 5.44 25.98 20.14
C LYS A 580 6.56 27.03 20.06
N ARG A 581 7.77 26.65 19.60
CA ARG A 581 8.88 27.60 19.41
C ARG A 581 8.53 28.67 18.37
N MET A 582 8.01 28.30 17.22
CA MET A 582 7.55 29.27 16.19
C MET A 582 6.46 30.20 16.74
N THR A 583 5.53 29.66 17.54
CA THR A 583 4.47 30.43 18.16
C THR A 583 5.03 31.42 19.19
N THR A 584 6.01 31.00 19.99
CA THR A 584 6.65 31.87 20.99
C THR A 584 7.51 32.92 20.31
N SER A 585 8.34 32.55 19.32
CA SER A 585 9.18 33.44 18.56
C SER A 585 8.38 34.55 17.85
N ALA A 586 7.26 34.20 17.20
CA ALA A 586 6.41 35.21 16.54
C ALA A 586 5.79 36.23 17.53
N LEU A 587 5.68 35.89 18.82
CA LEU A 587 5.22 36.80 19.88
C LEU A 587 6.39 37.51 20.59
N ASP A 588 7.63 37.06 20.41
CA ASP A 588 8.81 37.70 20.98
C ASP A 588 9.12 39.04 20.33
N ASP A 589 8.73 39.20 19.05
CA ASP A 589 8.92 40.43 18.29
C ASP A 589 7.87 41.52 18.63
N VAL A 590 6.88 41.21 19.49
CA VAL A 590 5.85 42.18 19.89
C VAL A 590 6.35 43.06 21.04
N PRO A 591 6.51 44.38 20.83
CA PRO A 591 6.98 45.28 21.86
C PRO A 591 6.10 45.31 23.12
N GLY A 592 6.69 45.14 24.30
CA GLY A 592 6.00 45.22 25.57
C GLY A 592 5.15 43.99 25.97
N LEU A 593 5.25 42.89 25.22
CA LEU A 593 4.56 41.63 25.50
C LEU A 593 5.44 40.68 26.31
N GLY A 594 5.36 40.77 27.66
CA GLY A 594 6.09 39.88 28.56
C GLY A 594 5.55 38.45 28.60
N GLN A 595 6.34 37.47 29.12
CA GLN A 595 6.04 36.05 29.12
C GLN A 595 4.66 35.67 29.68
N THR A 596 4.24 36.34 30.75
CA THR A 596 2.90 36.12 31.39
C THR A 596 1.75 36.45 30.46
N ARG A 597 1.86 37.58 29.72
CA ARG A 597 0.83 38.00 28.75
C ARG A 597 0.82 37.12 27.50
N LYS A 598 1.99 36.68 27.03
CA LYS A 598 2.09 35.67 25.95
C LYS A 598 1.37 34.40 26.31
N ALA A 599 1.60 33.88 27.51
CA ALA A 599 0.95 32.65 27.98
C ALA A 599 -0.57 32.84 28.11
N ALA A 600 -1.05 34.01 28.57
CA ALA A 600 -2.47 34.34 28.68
C ALA A 600 -3.15 34.41 27.30
N LEU A 601 -2.52 35.07 26.32
CA LEU A 601 -3.00 35.13 24.92
C LEU A 601 -3.09 33.74 24.29
N LEU A 602 -2.04 32.94 24.37
CA LEU A 602 -2.02 31.58 23.82
C LEU A 602 -3.03 30.65 24.50
N LYS A 603 -3.25 30.82 25.79
CA LYS A 603 -4.27 30.08 26.53
C LYS A 603 -5.69 30.46 26.12
N HIS A 604 -5.94 31.74 25.85
CA HIS A 604 -7.26 32.25 25.45
C HIS A 604 -7.63 31.87 24.03
N PHE A 605 -6.73 32.08 23.06
CA PHE A 605 -7.00 31.85 21.65
C PHE A 605 -6.68 30.43 21.18
N GLY A 606 -5.89 29.68 21.93
CA GLY A 606 -5.52 28.29 21.66
C GLY A 606 -4.54 28.09 20.47
N SER A 607 -4.47 29.03 19.52
CA SER A 607 -3.54 28.98 18.39
C SER A 607 -3.17 30.38 17.88
N LEU A 608 -1.97 30.47 17.26
CA LEU A 608 -1.49 31.71 16.63
C LEU A 608 -2.38 32.13 15.45
N LYS A 609 -2.98 31.17 14.75
CA LYS A 609 -3.91 31.44 13.65
C LYS A 609 -5.14 32.18 14.14
N LYS A 610 -5.78 31.69 15.19
CA LYS A 610 -6.95 32.35 15.80
C LYS A 610 -6.58 33.72 16.37
N LEU A 611 -5.38 33.87 16.94
CA LEU A 611 -4.91 35.15 17.45
C LEU A 611 -4.64 36.15 16.29
N ARG A 612 -4.22 35.73 15.13
CA ARG A 612 -4.07 36.57 13.91
C ARG A 612 -5.41 37.04 13.35
N GLU A 613 -6.40 36.16 13.42
CA GLU A 613 -7.76 36.43 12.92
C GLU A 613 -8.59 37.26 13.91
N ALA A 614 -8.15 37.41 15.17
CA ALA A 614 -8.84 38.12 16.21
C ALA A 614 -8.73 39.64 16.07
N SER A 615 -9.82 40.35 16.37
CA SER A 615 -9.86 41.81 16.41
C SER A 615 -9.11 42.37 17.63
N ILE A 616 -8.75 43.65 17.57
CA ILE A 616 -8.07 44.37 18.68
C ILE A 616 -8.93 44.32 19.95
N GLU A 617 -10.26 44.40 19.81
CA GLU A 617 -11.23 44.32 20.89
C GLU A 617 -11.18 42.95 21.57
N GLU A 618 -11.18 41.86 20.79
CA GLU A 618 -11.11 40.49 21.31
C GLU A 618 -9.78 40.22 22.02
N ILE A 619 -8.66 40.72 21.48
CA ILE A 619 -7.34 40.59 22.11
C ILE A 619 -7.27 41.38 23.42
N SER A 620 -7.94 42.52 23.50
CA SER A 620 -7.98 43.40 24.71
C SER A 620 -8.78 42.79 25.88
N VAL A 621 -9.64 41.79 25.64
CA VAL A 621 -10.42 41.10 26.69
C VAL A 621 -9.52 40.17 27.53
N VAL A 622 -8.35 39.81 27.03
CA VAL A 622 -7.45 38.90 27.73
C VAL A 622 -6.86 39.58 28.97
N PRO A 623 -6.97 38.98 30.17
CA PRO A 623 -6.47 39.57 31.40
C PRO A 623 -4.99 39.96 31.32
N GLY A 624 -4.69 41.23 31.63
CA GLY A 624 -3.35 41.81 31.59
C GLY A 624 -2.91 42.34 30.22
N VAL A 625 -3.74 42.26 29.19
CA VAL A 625 -3.48 42.80 27.84
C VAL A 625 -4.31 44.06 27.64
N GLY A 626 -3.67 45.22 27.73
CA GLY A 626 -4.34 46.49 27.46
C GLY A 626 -4.41 46.81 25.96
N ARG A 627 -5.24 47.79 25.56
CA ARG A 627 -5.50 48.16 24.16
C ARG A 627 -4.21 48.42 23.36
N ARG A 628 -3.25 49.12 23.92
CA ARG A 628 -1.95 49.40 23.29
C ARG A 628 -1.14 48.14 23.01
N THR A 629 -1.22 47.12 23.87
CA THR A 629 -0.57 45.82 23.66
C THR A 629 -1.34 45.01 22.63
N ALA A 630 -2.67 45.08 22.62
CA ALA A 630 -3.49 44.40 21.62
C ALA A 630 -3.24 44.95 20.20
N GLU A 631 -3.11 46.29 20.07
CA GLU A 631 -2.74 46.95 18.81
C GLU A 631 -1.34 46.52 18.33
N ALA A 632 -0.37 46.43 19.23
CA ALA A 632 0.97 45.94 18.88
C ALA A 632 0.97 44.46 18.43
N VAL A 633 0.21 43.59 19.11
CA VAL A 633 0.03 42.17 18.73
C VAL A 633 -0.61 42.08 17.35
N HIS A 634 -1.71 42.81 17.13
CA HIS A 634 -2.42 42.79 15.85
C HIS A 634 -1.53 43.32 14.69
N ALA A 635 -0.79 44.39 14.90
CA ALA A 635 0.11 44.96 13.90
C ALA A 635 1.26 44.01 13.54
N THR A 636 1.93 43.43 14.55
CA THR A 636 3.07 42.54 14.34
C THR A 636 2.66 41.22 13.66
N LEU A 637 1.53 40.64 14.04
CA LEU A 637 1.04 39.40 13.48
C LEU A 637 0.32 39.56 12.13
N GLY A 638 -0.25 40.74 11.84
CA GLY A 638 -0.92 41.05 10.57
C GLY A 638 0.02 41.35 9.43
N THR A 639 1.18 41.93 9.69
CA THR A 639 2.21 42.22 8.67
C THR A 639 2.99 40.98 8.19
N ALA A 640 3.07 39.93 8.99
CA ALA A 640 3.77 38.70 8.63
C ALA A 640 3.00 37.78 7.63
N GLY A 641 1.76 38.16 7.25
CA GLY A 641 0.93 37.41 6.29
C GLY A 641 1.16 37.78 4.81
N THR A 642 1.88 38.86 4.53
CA THR A 642 2.06 39.37 3.16
C THR A 642 3.39 38.99 2.51
N GLU A 643 4.34 38.43 3.25
CA GLU A 643 5.65 37.99 2.70
C GLU A 643 5.77 36.47 2.40
N GLY A 644 4.78 35.65 2.79
CA GLY A 644 4.80 34.19 2.63
C GLY A 644 4.15 33.62 1.36
N GLU A 645 3.55 34.47 0.49
CA GLU A 645 2.89 34.03 -0.76
C GLU A 645 3.68 34.34 -2.04
N ARG A 646 4.94 34.74 -1.91
CA ARG A 646 5.84 34.92 -3.07
C ARG A 646 7.17 34.22 -2.83
N THR A 647 7.19 32.90 -2.91
CA THR A 647 8.34 32.10 -3.37
C THR A 647 7.87 30.69 -3.73
#